data_2b30140db6926160f6f074bc461f3156
#
_entry.id   2b30140db6926160f6f074bc461f3156
#
_cell.length_a   1.000
_cell.length_b   1.000
_cell.length_c   1.000
_cell.angle_alpha   90.00
_cell.angle_beta   90.00
_cell.angle_gamma   90.00
#
_symmetry.space_group_name_H-M   'P 1'
#
loop_
_entity.id
_entity.type
_entity.pdbx_description
1 polymer ?
#
loop_
_entity_poly.entity_id
_entity_poly.type
_entity_poly.pdbx_seq_one_letter_code
_entity_poly.pdbx_strand_id
1 'polypeptide(L)'
;MRKLLLLVLLWGAAQAQIVPGRFIVQLEGEPALERGEGVKIAGRGQVLHTLAERRAFVRMSQGPVRLAIERTSPRNRVIETLDTVLNGLIVEAPGETLESLSRIPGVKRVFPVYETKLHLDRALAIHRVGEAWAQLGGLDFAGLGVKIAVIDTGIDKDHPGFQDPALPMPEGFPRANRPQDLQFTSNKVIVARSYSHLYGTPTDLGPRDRFGHGTAVAMVAAGVQHLSPIGVISGVAPKAWLGNYNVAIDAQGRLLSTDAIIKAFDDAVADGMEIINLSLGTELAPRPQDDLFGDVITAAVRAGVLVAISAGNEGDEPQTIGSPGVSLDAVTAGGYENDRRILPTVRAGADEYEAVAGDGPQSAQPISAPLRDVAQLDNTGLACSALPENSLRDRIALIFRGQCTFEVKLTNARNAGARAAVVYSSEASPAPVRMATGSANLPAVMISFPDGRKLKAQLQANPDLPGTINFYGKVQTVEPGLYPFGSRGPNPDEGIKPDVIAVASNVFTAAPTQPGAPLGTSYTVIAGTSFASPLVAGALAVVRSFRPGLAPYQYRSLVINSASPVKINGELAPVQATGAGLLNVESALQSTITATPTALSYYSGGSTIDLTRNLTITNLAPNPDSFQLAIEPIGAGPTPELSAYAINLAPLRSQVIAVRFLGRNLEPGQYQGFIVVRSARTSQAIRIPYWYAVRSDEPAFIRTRAPQSGPTGSAQVIYFRVLDRSGVALGNIGPFVRVLSGGGRVLDVERLDWLYPGLYAAHVVLGSMAGNNVFRIEAGDIAREVVITGTR
;
A
#
# COMPACT_ATOMS: atom_id res chain seq x y z
N MET A 1 -53.04 -26.66 -8.52
CA MET A 1 -52.57 -25.25 -8.61
C MET A 1 -51.46 -25.03 -7.59
N ARG A 2 -50.23 -25.25 -7.99
CA ARG A 2 -49.03 -24.96 -7.20
C ARG A 2 -48.25 -23.86 -7.92
N LYS A 3 -48.12 -22.69 -7.26
CA LYS A 3 -47.31 -21.56 -7.74
C LYS A 3 -45.82 -21.91 -7.50
N LEU A 4 -45.09 -22.03 -8.61
CA LEU A 4 -43.63 -22.13 -8.63
C LEU A 4 -43.09 -20.71 -8.46
N LEU A 5 -42.43 -20.45 -7.33
CA LEU A 5 -41.66 -19.22 -7.10
C LEU A 5 -40.24 -19.46 -7.69
N LEU A 6 -39.97 -18.79 -8.81
CA LEU A 6 -38.62 -18.72 -9.39
C LEU A 6 -37.80 -17.72 -8.56
N LEU A 7 -36.85 -18.18 -7.80
CA LEU A 7 -35.78 -17.36 -7.21
C LEU A 7 -34.75 -17.09 -8.32
N VAL A 8 -34.77 -15.88 -8.86
CA VAL A 8 -33.69 -15.38 -9.71
C VAL A 8 -32.56 -14.95 -8.79
N LEU A 9 -31.52 -15.77 -8.67
CA LEU A 9 -30.23 -15.41 -8.09
C LEU A 9 -29.53 -14.42 -9.04
N LEU A 10 -29.51 -13.15 -8.66
CA LEU A 10 -28.71 -12.11 -9.29
C LEU A 10 -27.22 -12.39 -9.04
N TRP A 11 -26.54 -12.90 -10.01
CA TRP A 11 -25.09 -12.91 -10.10
C TRP A 11 -24.63 -11.49 -10.44
N GLY A 12 -24.20 -10.74 -9.42
CA GLY A 12 -23.53 -9.45 -9.59
C GLY A 12 -22.07 -9.63 -10.04
N ALA A 13 -21.85 -9.90 -11.32
CA ALA A 13 -20.56 -9.56 -11.91
C ALA A 13 -20.48 -8.03 -11.97
N ALA A 14 -19.41 -7.42 -11.47
CA ALA A 14 -19.14 -5.99 -11.64
C ALA A 14 -18.85 -5.71 -13.11
N GLN A 15 -19.91 -5.63 -13.91
CA GLN A 15 -19.85 -5.08 -15.27
C GLN A 15 -19.76 -3.56 -15.15
N ALA A 16 -18.82 -2.95 -15.91
CA ALA A 16 -18.82 -1.51 -16.10
C ALA A 16 -20.25 -1.06 -16.45
N GLN A 17 -20.78 -0.11 -15.67
CA GLN A 17 -22.17 0.31 -15.82
C GLN A 17 -22.32 1.02 -17.16
N ILE A 18 -23.21 0.50 -18.03
CA ILE A 18 -23.51 1.13 -19.31
C ILE A 18 -24.24 2.45 -19.03
N VAL A 19 -23.80 3.54 -19.67
CA VAL A 19 -24.52 4.81 -19.65
C VAL A 19 -25.78 4.65 -20.51
N PRO A 20 -26.99 4.66 -19.92
CA PRO A 20 -28.19 4.37 -20.65
C PRO A 20 -28.42 5.35 -21.83
N GLY A 21 -28.66 4.82 -23.00
CA GLY A 21 -28.95 5.60 -24.19
C GLY A 21 -27.77 6.36 -24.80
N ARG A 22 -26.52 6.07 -24.39
CA ARG A 22 -25.30 6.63 -24.97
C ARG A 22 -24.51 5.59 -25.75
N PHE A 23 -24.06 6.00 -26.94
CA PHE A 23 -23.33 5.12 -27.86
C PHE A 23 -22.19 5.85 -28.54
N ILE A 24 -21.12 5.10 -28.89
CA ILE A 24 -20.11 5.51 -29.87
C ILE A 24 -20.42 4.76 -31.16
N VAL A 25 -20.76 5.50 -32.21
CA VAL A 25 -21.06 4.97 -33.51
C VAL A 25 -19.83 5.15 -34.40
N GLN A 26 -19.13 4.05 -34.68
CA GLN A 26 -18.01 4.02 -35.63
C GLN A 26 -18.55 3.97 -37.03
N LEU A 27 -18.08 4.83 -37.90
CA LEU A 27 -18.49 4.96 -39.27
C LEU A 27 -17.53 4.25 -40.24
N GLU A 28 -18.04 3.95 -41.44
CA GLU A 28 -17.20 3.51 -42.55
C GLU A 28 -16.24 4.59 -43.03
N GLY A 29 -15.10 4.18 -43.58
CA GLY A 29 -14.00 5.05 -44.01
C GLY A 29 -12.99 5.37 -42.90
N GLU A 30 -11.82 5.79 -43.34
CA GLU A 30 -10.64 6.02 -42.48
C GLU A 30 -10.76 7.35 -41.72
N PRO A 31 -10.24 7.41 -40.47
CA PRO A 31 -10.06 8.66 -39.74
C PRO A 31 -8.94 9.52 -40.37
N ALA A 32 -8.84 10.78 -39.93
CA ALA A 32 -7.90 11.74 -40.55
C ALA A 32 -6.41 11.37 -40.44
N LEU A 33 -6.01 10.68 -39.35
CA LEU A 33 -4.62 10.25 -39.18
C LEU A 33 -4.21 9.08 -40.09
N GLU A 34 -5.15 8.15 -40.37
CA GLU A 34 -4.87 7.01 -41.27
C GLU A 34 -4.90 7.41 -42.74
N ARG A 35 -5.48 8.55 -43.07
CA ARG A 35 -5.42 9.12 -44.43
C ARG A 35 -4.06 9.75 -44.64
N GLY A 36 -3.28 9.18 -45.56
CA GLY A 36 -1.97 9.69 -45.93
C GLY A 36 -1.99 11.16 -46.43
N GLU A 37 -0.83 11.83 -46.41
CA GLU A 37 -0.67 13.15 -47.01
C GLU A 37 -0.84 13.08 -48.53
N GLY A 38 -1.45 14.11 -49.12
CA GLY A 38 -1.65 14.19 -50.57
C GLY A 38 -2.79 13.32 -51.12
N VAL A 39 -3.73 12.88 -50.30
CA VAL A 39 -4.90 12.09 -50.74
C VAL A 39 -5.80 12.94 -51.65
N LYS A 40 -6.05 12.48 -52.87
CA LYS A 40 -7.00 13.10 -53.82
C LYS A 40 -8.42 12.69 -53.46
N ILE A 41 -9.32 13.68 -53.35
CA ILE A 41 -10.75 13.41 -53.21
C ILE A 41 -11.32 13.02 -54.57
N ALA A 42 -11.87 11.81 -54.68
CA ALA A 42 -12.50 11.33 -55.89
C ALA A 42 -13.63 12.27 -56.32
N GLY A 43 -13.57 12.76 -57.56
CA GLY A 43 -14.62 13.60 -58.14
C GLY A 43 -14.52 15.12 -57.85
N ARG A 44 -13.52 15.60 -57.04
CA ARG A 44 -13.40 17.05 -56.70
C ARG A 44 -12.07 17.69 -57.05
N GLY A 45 -11.09 16.95 -57.56
CA GLY A 45 -9.77 17.48 -57.93
C GLY A 45 -8.95 18.10 -56.78
N GLN A 46 -9.46 18.03 -55.55
CA GLN A 46 -8.83 18.61 -54.33
C GLN A 46 -7.87 17.60 -53.66
N VAL A 47 -6.72 18.07 -53.26
CA VAL A 47 -5.69 17.29 -52.53
C VAL A 47 -5.64 17.77 -51.08
N LEU A 48 -5.71 16.86 -50.13
CA LEU A 48 -5.66 17.18 -48.70
C LEU A 48 -4.21 17.06 -48.20
N HIS A 49 -3.60 18.17 -47.81
CA HIS A 49 -2.22 18.21 -47.36
C HIS A 49 -2.09 18.26 -45.83
N THR A 50 -2.96 18.99 -45.18
CA THR A 50 -2.87 19.18 -43.72
C THR A 50 -3.80 18.24 -42.94
N LEU A 51 -3.49 17.98 -41.68
CA LEU A 51 -4.37 17.25 -40.79
C LEU A 51 -5.73 17.95 -40.61
N ALA A 52 -5.73 19.28 -40.58
CA ALA A 52 -6.95 20.08 -40.46
C ALA A 52 -7.90 19.87 -41.67
N GLU A 53 -7.37 19.84 -42.91
CA GLU A 53 -8.17 19.55 -44.10
C GLU A 53 -8.71 18.13 -44.11
N ARG A 54 -7.91 17.15 -43.71
CA ARG A 54 -8.34 15.74 -43.56
C ARG A 54 -9.43 15.58 -42.52
N ARG A 55 -9.31 16.24 -41.35
CA ARG A 55 -10.37 16.27 -40.32
C ARG A 55 -11.67 16.89 -40.82
N ALA A 56 -11.58 18.04 -41.54
CA ALA A 56 -12.75 18.69 -42.11
C ALA A 56 -13.47 17.77 -43.13
N PHE A 57 -12.69 17.04 -43.95
CA PHE A 57 -13.24 16.07 -44.89
C PHE A 57 -13.97 14.91 -44.15
N VAL A 58 -13.38 14.34 -43.12
CA VAL A 58 -14.00 13.28 -42.32
C VAL A 58 -15.31 13.77 -41.70
N ARG A 59 -15.32 14.96 -41.06
CA ARG A 59 -16.55 15.57 -40.52
C ARG A 59 -17.64 15.77 -41.58
N MET A 60 -17.28 16.19 -42.76
CA MET A 60 -18.24 16.35 -43.85
C MET A 60 -18.82 15.00 -44.29
N SER A 61 -18.04 13.94 -44.36
CA SER A 61 -18.47 12.58 -44.68
C SER A 61 -19.44 11.96 -43.67
N GLN A 62 -19.38 12.41 -42.39
CA GLN A 62 -20.25 11.96 -41.30
C GLN A 62 -21.68 12.53 -41.38
N GLY A 63 -21.89 13.60 -42.14
CA GLY A 63 -23.16 14.31 -42.21
C GLY A 63 -24.40 13.45 -42.54
N PRO A 64 -24.37 12.57 -43.55
CA PRO A 64 -25.50 11.71 -43.87
C PRO A 64 -25.90 10.78 -42.72
N VAL A 65 -24.92 10.16 -42.03
CA VAL A 65 -25.20 9.24 -40.92
C VAL A 65 -25.73 10.01 -39.72
N ARG A 66 -25.17 11.19 -39.42
CA ARG A 66 -25.65 12.08 -38.36
C ARG A 66 -27.15 12.40 -38.57
N LEU A 67 -27.51 12.85 -39.75
CA LEU A 67 -28.92 13.16 -40.10
C LEU A 67 -29.82 11.92 -40.02
N ALA A 68 -29.32 10.74 -40.39
CA ALA A 68 -30.09 9.50 -40.29
C ALA A 68 -30.39 9.17 -38.82
N ILE A 69 -29.38 9.27 -37.90
CA ILE A 69 -29.55 9.02 -36.47
C ILE A 69 -30.56 10.01 -35.87
N GLU A 70 -30.42 11.31 -36.15
CA GLU A 70 -31.28 12.36 -35.60
C GLU A 70 -32.75 12.27 -36.11
N ARG A 71 -32.97 11.69 -37.31
CA ARG A 71 -34.32 11.45 -37.87
C ARG A 71 -35.02 10.23 -37.28
N THR A 72 -34.30 9.28 -36.71
CA THR A 72 -34.94 8.05 -36.15
C THR A 72 -35.82 8.38 -34.95
N SER A 73 -35.45 9.38 -34.14
CA SER A 73 -36.27 9.86 -33.02
C SER A 73 -35.94 11.34 -32.71
N PRO A 74 -36.91 12.17 -32.32
CA PRO A 74 -36.69 13.52 -31.85
C PRO A 74 -35.82 13.64 -30.59
N ARG A 75 -35.63 12.54 -29.90
CA ARG A 75 -34.77 12.44 -28.69
C ARG A 75 -33.36 12.07 -29.01
N ASN A 76 -33.08 11.67 -30.27
CA ASN A 76 -31.72 11.28 -30.68
C ASN A 76 -30.94 12.54 -31.07
N ARG A 77 -29.71 12.64 -30.58
CA ARG A 77 -28.80 13.74 -30.93
C ARG A 77 -27.35 13.26 -30.99
N VAL A 78 -26.61 13.80 -31.94
CA VAL A 78 -25.19 13.65 -32.01
C VAL A 78 -24.57 14.71 -31.08
N ILE A 79 -23.86 14.25 -30.05
CA ILE A 79 -23.26 15.10 -29.03
C ILE A 79 -21.92 15.65 -29.53
N GLU A 80 -21.11 14.77 -30.18
CA GLU A 80 -19.76 15.13 -30.61
C GLU A 80 -19.33 14.27 -31.80
N THR A 81 -18.37 14.78 -32.60
CA THR A 81 -17.77 14.10 -33.74
C THR A 81 -16.35 13.66 -33.42
N LEU A 82 -16.00 12.43 -33.79
CA LEU A 82 -14.67 11.88 -33.72
C LEU A 82 -14.13 11.81 -35.15
N ASP A 83 -13.05 12.55 -35.46
CA ASP A 83 -12.55 12.71 -36.83
C ASP A 83 -11.04 12.43 -36.98
N THR A 84 -10.28 12.39 -35.90
CA THR A 84 -8.83 12.33 -35.91
C THR A 84 -8.28 10.91 -35.87
N VAL A 85 -8.55 10.19 -34.80
CA VAL A 85 -8.08 8.81 -34.54
C VAL A 85 -9.16 7.76 -34.80
N LEU A 86 -10.41 8.17 -34.81
CA LEU A 86 -11.58 7.36 -35.10
C LEU A 86 -12.51 8.17 -36.02
N ASN A 87 -13.06 7.53 -37.07
CA ASN A 87 -14.17 8.11 -37.83
C ASN A 87 -15.46 7.67 -37.13
N GLY A 88 -16.10 8.56 -36.34
CA GLY A 88 -17.24 8.17 -35.52
C GLY A 88 -18.01 9.35 -34.93
N LEU A 89 -19.13 9.01 -34.25
CA LEU A 89 -20.05 9.95 -33.61
C LEU A 89 -20.29 9.49 -32.16
N ILE A 90 -20.31 10.42 -31.23
CA ILE A 90 -20.83 10.19 -29.88
C ILE A 90 -22.31 10.60 -29.89
N VAL A 91 -23.18 9.65 -29.55
CA VAL A 91 -24.64 9.78 -29.76
C VAL A 91 -25.37 9.59 -28.44
N GLU A 92 -26.36 10.44 -28.18
CA GLU A 92 -27.37 10.20 -27.16
C GLU A 92 -28.67 9.81 -27.91
N ALA A 93 -29.12 8.59 -27.67
CA ALA A 93 -30.29 7.99 -28.34
C ALA A 93 -31.04 7.08 -27.34
N PRO A 94 -31.82 7.70 -26.40
CA PRO A 94 -32.51 6.99 -25.33
C PRO A 94 -33.70 6.18 -25.86
N GLY A 95 -33.64 5.05 -26.30
CA GLY A 95 -34.66 4.20 -26.89
C GLY A 95 -34.17 3.40 -28.07
N GLU A 96 -32.94 3.70 -28.53
CA GLU A 96 -32.24 2.90 -29.51
C GLU A 96 -31.45 1.74 -28.87
N THR A 97 -31.19 0.74 -29.70
CA THR A 97 -30.32 -0.40 -29.33
C THR A 97 -29.07 -0.40 -30.19
N LEU A 98 -28.06 -1.20 -29.77
CA LEU A 98 -26.87 -1.42 -30.60
C LEU A 98 -27.24 -1.91 -32.01
N GLU A 99 -28.25 -2.78 -32.08
CA GLU A 99 -28.73 -3.38 -33.34
C GLU A 99 -29.47 -2.36 -34.23
N SER A 100 -30.33 -1.52 -33.66
CA SER A 100 -31.05 -0.50 -34.45
C SER A 100 -30.12 0.52 -35.06
N LEU A 101 -29.13 1.01 -34.30
CA LEU A 101 -28.13 1.96 -34.78
C LEU A 101 -27.15 1.32 -35.79
N SER A 102 -26.81 0.02 -35.64
CA SER A 102 -25.88 -0.66 -36.56
C SER A 102 -26.51 -0.93 -37.96
N ARG A 103 -27.83 -0.86 -38.08
CA ARG A 103 -28.54 -1.00 -39.37
C ARG A 103 -28.53 0.29 -40.21
N ILE A 104 -28.10 1.42 -39.67
CA ILE A 104 -28.04 2.70 -40.38
C ILE A 104 -26.93 2.61 -41.43
N PRO A 105 -27.18 2.89 -42.70
CA PRO A 105 -26.18 2.86 -43.77
C PRO A 105 -25.00 3.79 -43.45
N GLY A 106 -23.75 3.28 -43.59
CA GLY A 106 -22.53 3.99 -43.29
C GLY A 106 -22.04 3.80 -41.86
N VAL A 107 -22.79 3.05 -41.03
CA VAL A 107 -22.35 2.63 -39.70
C VAL A 107 -21.52 1.32 -39.80
N LYS A 108 -20.30 1.34 -39.32
CA LYS A 108 -19.42 0.17 -39.29
C LYS A 108 -19.61 -0.68 -38.02
N ARG A 109 -19.71 -0.03 -36.86
CA ARG A 109 -19.92 -0.67 -35.55
C ARG A 109 -20.55 0.32 -34.56
N VAL A 110 -21.27 -0.21 -33.57
CA VAL A 110 -21.83 0.58 -32.47
C VAL A 110 -21.33 0.01 -31.15
N PHE A 111 -20.85 0.87 -30.26
CA PHE A 111 -20.37 0.52 -28.93
C PHE A 111 -21.22 1.22 -27.89
N PRO A 112 -21.60 0.56 -26.79
CA PRO A 112 -22.18 1.24 -25.65
C PRO A 112 -21.10 2.11 -24.98
N VAL A 113 -21.51 3.22 -24.41
CA VAL A 113 -20.64 4.03 -23.53
C VAL A 113 -20.70 3.45 -22.13
N TYR A 114 -19.57 3.20 -21.54
CA TYR A 114 -19.45 2.72 -20.16
C TYR A 114 -19.04 3.88 -19.26
N GLU A 115 -19.60 3.92 -18.04
CA GLU A 115 -19.03 4.73 -16.99
C GLU A 115 -17.66 4.17 -16.63
N THR A 116 -16.61 4.88 -16.95
CA THR A 116 -15.26 4.58 -16.47
C THR A 116 -15.07 5.25 -15.14
N LYS A 117 -15.01 4.46 -14.05
CA LYS A 117 -14.57 4.96 -12.74
C LYS A 117 -13.04 4.99 -12.75
N LEU A 118 -12.47 6.08 -12.25
CA LEU A 118 -11.04 6.17 -11.99
C LEU A 118 -10.66 5.10 -10.96
N HIS A 119 -9.90 4.10 -11.39
CA HIS A 119 -9.34 3.07 -10.54
C HIS A 119 -7.84 3.33 -10.39
N LEU A 120 -7.46 4.23 -9.50
CA LEU A 120 -6.34 3.87 -8.68
C LEU A 120 -6.91 2.98 -7.65
N ASP A 121 -6.26 1.86 -7.52
CA ASP A 121 -6.72 0.93 -6.54
C ASP A 121 -7.62 1.63 -5.52
N ARG A 122 -8.67 1.02 -5.10
CA ARG A 122 -9.71 1.58 -4.20
C ARG A 122 -9.14 2.42 -3.03
N ALA A 123 -7.85 2.23 -2.71
CA ALA A 123 -7.13 3.02 -1.72
C ALA A 123 -7.34 4.53 -1.84
N LEU A 124 -7.25 5.11 -3.06
CA LEU A 124 -7.48 6.55 -3.22
C LEU A 124 -8.94 6.95 -2.95
N ALA A 125 -9.90 6.11 -3.33
CA ALA A 125 -11.31 6.36 -3.05
C ALA A 125 -11.62 6.25 -1.55
N ILE A 126 -11.05 5.25 -0.85
CA ILE A 126 -11.18 5.09 0.61
C ILE A 126 -10.66 6.34 1.33
N HIS A 127 -9.56 6.91 0.84
CA HIS A 127 -8.93 8.11 1.42
C HIS A 127 -9.44 9.43 0.82
N ARG A 128 -10.48 9.40 -0.04
CA ARG A 128 -11.12 10.57 -0.64
C ARG A 128 -10.13 11.47 -1.38
N VAL A 129 -9.17 10.87 -2.07
CA VAL A 129 -8.13 11.60 -2.80
C VAL A 129 -8.71 12.27 -4.06
N GLY A 130 -9.65 11.62 -4.74
CA GLY A 130 -10.31 12.19 -5.91
C GLY A 130 -11.09 13.47 -5.58
N GLU A 131 -11.78 13.50 -4.44
CA GLU A 131 -12.48 14.67 -3.94
C GLU A 131 -11.49 15.79 -3.54
N ALA A 132 -10.34 15.44 -2.98
CA ALA A 132 -9.27 16.38 -2.71
C ALA A 132 -8.71 17.00 -4.01
N TRP A 133 -8.48 16.21 -5.05
CA TRP A 133 -8.06 16.72 -6.36
C TRP A 133 -9.07 17.67 -6.99
N ALA A 134 -10.37 17.34 -6.85
CA ALA A 134 -11.43 18.24 -7.35
C ALA A 134 -11.38 19.62 -6.69
N GLN A 135 -11.07 19.68 -5.39
CA GLN A 135 -10.90 20.96 -4.66
C GLN A 135 -9.66 21.75 -5.10
N LEU A 136 -8.61 21.06 -5.55
CA LEU A 136 -7.41 21.71 -6.11
C LEU A 136 -7.65 22.30 -7.52
N GLY A 137 -8.76 22.00 -8.16
CA GLY A 137 -9.00 22.31 -9.56
C GLY A 137 -8.55 21.22 -10.54
N GLY A 138 -8.17 20.06 -10.04
CA GLY A 138 -7.81 18.88 -10.82
C GLY A 138 -6.51 18.21 -10.36
N LEU A 139 -6.27 17.04 -10.92
CA LEU A 139 -5.10 16.20 -10.67
C LEU A 139 -3.77 16.92 -10.98
N ASP A 140 -3.78 17.86 -11.93
CA ASP A 140 -2.57 18.59 -12.38
C ASP A 140 -1.99 19.54 -11.31
N PHE A 141 -2.72 19.77 -10.23
CA PHE A 141 -2.26 20.57 -9.08
C PHE A 141 -1.87 19.71 -7.88
N ALA A 142 -2.13 18.40 -7.92
CA ALA A 142 -1.93 17.52 -6.78
C ALA A 142 -0.44 17.27 -6.49
N GLY A 143 0.11 17.95 -5.49
CA GLY A 143 1.52 17.89 -5.10
C GLY A 143 2.45 18.75 -5.93
N LEU A 144 1.92 19.62 -6.80
CA LEU A 144 2.73 20.50 -7.65
C LEU A 144 3.66 21.38 -6.81
N GLY A 145 4.94 21.42 -7.18
CA GLY A 145 5.97 22.20 -6.48
C GLY A 145 6.56 21.52 -5.24
N VAL A 146 6.11 20.31 -4.87
CA VAL A 146 6.58 19.59 -3.68
C VAL A 146 7.53 18.45 -4.06
N LYS A 147 8.59 18.25 -3.26
CA LYS A 147 9.60 17.21 -3.42
C LYS A 147 9.48 16.15 -2.32
N ILE A 148 9.28 14.87 -2.71
CA ILE A 148 9.18 13.73 -1.80
C ILE A 148 10.41 12.85 -1.94
N ALA A 149 11.19 12.67 -0.88
CA ALA A 149 12.25 11.67 -0.80
C ALA A 149 11.66 10.31 -0.45
N VAL A 150 12.01 9.28 -1.20
CA VAL A 150 11.72 7.88 -0.90
C VAL A 150 13.04 7.21 -0.50
N ILE A 151 13.19 6.94 0.80
CA ILE A 151 14.34 6.23 1.37
C ILE A 151 13.96 4.76 1.45
N ASP A 152 14.42 3.95 0.46
CA ASP A 152 13.96 2.60 0.24
C ASP A 152 14.94 1.78 -0.62
N THR A 153 14.48 0.76 -1.35
CA THR A 153 15.28 -0.14 -2.20
C THR A 153 15.62 0.42 -3.58
N GLY A 154 15.19 1.66 -3.89
CA GLY A 154 15.38 2.28 -5.19
C GLY A 154 14.08 2.60 -5.91
N ILE A 155 14.17 3.23 -7.09
CA ILE A 155 13.03 3.51 -7.98
C ILE A 155 13.39 3.12 -9.41
N ASP A 156 12.52 2.37 -10.09
CA ASP A 156 12.58 2.14 -11.52
C ASP A 156 11.97 3.34 -12.26
N LYS A 157 12.79 4.34 -12.55
CA LYS A 157 12.36 5.58 -13.21
C LYS A 157 11.75 5.38 -14.60
N ASP A 158 12.04 4.25 -15.26
CA ASP A 158 11.59 3.96 -16.62
C ASP A 158 10.16 3.38 -16.64
N HIS A 159 9.58 3.06 -15.47
CA HIS A 159 8.18 2.68 -15.37
C HIS A 159 7.25 3.85 -15.75
N PRO A 160 6.13 3.64 -16.50
CA PRO A 160 5.19 4.70 -16.90
C PRO A 160 4.71 5.59 -15.77
N GLY A 161 4.56 5.03 -14.56
CA GLY A 161 4.21 5.78 -13.35
C GLY A 161 5.21 6.87 -12.95
N PHE A 162 6.38 6.94 -13.59
CA PHE A 162 7.42 7.95 -13.31
C PHE A 162 7.84 8.75 -14.56
N GLN A 163 7.00 8.76 -15.58
CA GLN A 163 7.23 9.49 -16.82
C GLN A 163 6.25 10.68 -16.92
N ASP A 164 6.73 11.89 -16.64
CA ASP A 164 5.97 13.13 -16.84
C ASP A 164 6.84 14.17 -17.56
N PRO A 165 6.90 14.12 -18.91
CA PRO A 165 7.73 15.05 -19.69
C PRO A 165 7.25 16.50 -19.58
N ALA A 166 6.02 16.74 -19.13
CA ALA A 166 5.50 18.09 -18.92
C ALA A 166 5.92 18.70 -17.57
N LEU A 167 6.39 17.89 -16.62
CA LEU A 167 6.84 18.36 -15.31
C LEU A 167 8.24 19.02 -15.48
N PRO A 168 8.40 20.32 -15.18
CA PRO A 168 9.71 20.98 -15.32
C PRO A 168 10.71 20.45 -14.30
N MET A 169 11.98 20.34 -14.67
CA MET A 169 13.06 20.05 -13.73
C MET A 169 13.22 21.24 -12.79
N PRO A 170 13.19 21.06 -11.45
CA PRO A 170 13.37 22.18 -10.52
C PRO A 170 14.82 22.68 -10.54
N GLU A 171 15.04 23.92 -10.18
CA GLU A 171 16.37 24.54 -10.13
C GLU A 171 17.31 23.79 -9.16
N GLY A 172 18.56 23.59 -9.56
CA GLY A 172 19.58 22.85 -8.80
C GLY A 172 19.47 21.34 -8.86
N PHE A 173 18.60 20.80 -9.71
CA PHE A 173 18.44 19.37 -9.99
C PHE A 173 18.74 19.04 -11.47
N PRO A 174 19.00 17.77 -11.85
CA PRO A 174 18.98 16.58 -10.98
C PRO A 174 20.23 16.46 -10.08
N ARG A 175 20.12 15.62 -9.01
CA ARG A 175 21.21 15.34 -8.07
C ARG A 175 21.52 13.85 -7.98
N ALA A 176 22.80 13.50 -7.76
CA ALA A 176 23.24 12.12 -7.59
C ALA A 176 24.53 12.08 -6.76
N ASN A 177 24.91 10.89 -6.23
CA ASN A 177 26.21 10.71 -5.55
C ASN A 177 27.36 10.82 -6.54
N ARG A 178 27.16 10.33 -7.78
CA ARG A 178 28.18 10.26 -8.82
C ARG A 178 27.59 10.68 -10.17
N PRO A 179 28.41 11.27 -11.06
CA PRO A 179 27.91 11.70 -12.37
C PRO A 179 27.20 10.61 -13.18
N GLN A 180 27.69 9.36 -13.13
CA GLN A 180 27.05 8.23 -13.82
C GLN A 180 25.67 7.87 -13.29
N ASP A 181 25.34 8.21 -12.04
CA ASP A 181 24.05 7.92 -11.45
C ASP A 181 22.95 8.88 -11.95
N LEU A 182 23.32 9.99 -12.59
CA LEU A 182 22.36 10.90 -13.24
C LEU A 182 21.50 10.21 -14.30
N GLN A 183 21.98 9.12 -14.92
CA GLN A 183 21.16 8.31 -15.86
C GLN A 183 19.91 7.72 -15.21
N PHE A 184 19.85 7.61 -13.88
CA PHE A 184 18.70 7.11 -13.12
C PHE A 184 17.74 8.22 -12.68
N THR A 185 17.90 9.43 -13.21
CA THR A 185 16.99 10.56 -13.00
C THR A 185 16.08 10.78 -14.22
N SER A 186 14.97 11.50 -13.99
CA SER A 186 14.05 11.97 -15.01
C SER A 186 13.41 13.29 -14.55
N ASN A 187 12.51 13.88 -15.36
CA ASN A 187 11.74 15.05 -14.93
C ASN A 187 10.88 14.78 -13.66
N LYS A 188 10.57 13.50 -13.39
CA LYS A 188 9.78 13.07 -12.21
C LYS A 188 10.68 12.62 -11.05
N VAL A 189 11.73 11.85 -11.34
CA VAL A 189 12.69 11.36 -10.34
C VAL A 189 13.93 12.23 -10.42
N ILE A 190 14.00 13.26 -9.56
CA ILE A 190 14.98 14.35 -9.63
C ILE A 190 16.26 14.12 -8.82
N VAL A 191 16.27 13.08 -7.99
CA VAL A 191 17.46 12.64 -7.24
C VAL A 191 17.66 11.15 -7.45
N ALA A 192 18.93 10.69 -7.56
CA ALA A 192 19.30 9.29 -7.65
C ALA A 192 20.56 9.02 -6.84
N ARG A 193 20.40 8.55 -5.58
CA ARG A 193 21.48 8.24 -4.65
C ARG A 193 21.49 6.77 -4.26
N SER A 194 22.68 6.22 -3.98
CA SER A 194 22.87 4.86 -3.45
C SER A 194 23.93 4.88 -2.35
N TYR A 195 23.74 4.06 -1.33
CA TYR A 195 24.60 3.98 -0.15
C TYR A 195 25.30 2.63 -0.01
N SER A 196 25.22 1.77 -1.01
CA SER A 196 25.90 0.46 -1.03
C SER A 196 27.43 0.57 -0.88
N HIS A 197 28.03 1.71 -1.24
CA HIS A 197 29.45 1.98 -1.09
C HIS A 197 29.92 1.98 0.38
N LEU A 198 29.05 2.21 1.36
CA LEU A 198 29.38 2.16 2.79
C LEU A 198 29.80 0.74 3.24
N TYR A 199 29.43 -0.28 2.47
CA TYR A 199 29.71 -1.69 2.79
C TYR A 199 30.83 -2.32 1.98
N GLY A 200 31.55 -1.52 1.16
CA GLY A 200 32.69 -2.03 0.42
C GLY A 200 32.35 -3.16 -0.56
N THR A 201 31.11 -3.25 -1.01
CA THR A 201 30.69 -4.26 -1.99
C THR A 201 31.51 -4.05 -3.27
N PRO A 202 32.11 -5.12 -3.84
CA PRO A 202 32.95 -5.03 -5.05
C PRO A 202 32.21 -4.49 -6.26
N THR A 203 30.88 -4.57 -6.24
CA THR A 203 29.99 -4.04 -7.27
C THR A 203 29.13 -2.95 -6.65
N ASP A 204 29.36 -1.73 -7.09
CA ASP A 204 28.46 -0.64 -6.77
C ASP A 204 27.09 -0.93 -7.40
N LEU A 205 26.10 -1.05 -6.52
CA LEU A 205 24.76 -1.46 -6.90
C LEU A 205 23.98 -0.35 -7.59
N GLY A 206 24.41 0.93 -7.44
CA GLY A 206 23.72 2.10 -7.98
C GLY A 206 22.31 2.31 -7.38
N PRO A 207 21.61 3.37 -7.82
CA PRO A 207 20.31 3.73 -7.30
C PRO A 207 19.14 2.93 -7.88
N ARG A 208 19.38 1.99 -8.79
CA ARG A 208 18.30 1.18 -9.41
C ARG A 208 17.64 0.27 -8.39
N ASP A 209 16.30 0.20 -8.42
CA ASP A 209 15.54 -0.78 -7.63
C ASP A 209 15.74 -2.20 -8.18
N ARG A 210 16.18 -3.11 -7.32
CA ARG A 210 16.43 -4.52 -7.62
C ARG A 210 15.44 -5.44 -6.91
N PHE A 211 14.79 -4.95 -5.85
CA PHE A 211 13.83 -5.70 -5.06
C PHE A 211 12.38 -5.38 -5.42
N GLY A 212 12.07 -4.11 -5.69
CA GLY A 212 10.76 -3.65 -6.14
C GLY A 212 9.94 -2.93 -5.08
N HIS A 213 10.38 -2.91 -3.83
CA HIS A 213 9.63 -2.29 -2.76
C HIS A 213 9.61 -0.76 -2.91
N GLY A 214 10.75 -0.12 -3.15
CA GLY A 214 10.83 1.32 -3.30
C GLY A 214 10.10 1.85 -4.54
N THR A 215 10.10 1.12 -5.67
CA THR A 215 9.30 1.44 -6.85
C THR A 215 7.80 1.41 -6.52
N ALA A 216 7.35 0.39 -5.79
CA ALA A 216 5.95 0.26 -5.36
C ALA A 216 5.52 1.39 -4.42
N VAL A 217 6.36 1.73 -3.44
CA VAL A 217 6.18 2.83 -2.49
C VAL A 217 6.11 4.18 -3.20
N ALA A 218 7.06 4.45 -4.09
CA ALA A 218 7.11 5.70 -4.86
C ALA A 218 5.86 5.89 -5.73
N MET A 219 5.34 4.79 -6.34
CA MET A 219 4.11 4.81 -7.13
C MET A 219 2.90 5.21 -6.28
N VAL A 220 2.76 4.65 -5.08
CA VAL A 220 1.66 4.99 -4.17
C VAL A 220 1.72 6.46 -3.74
N ALA A 221 2.89 6.98 -3.39
CA ALA A 221 3.05 8.36 -2.96
C ALA A 221 2.73 9.37 -4.08
N ALA A 222 3.36 9.20 -5.24
CA ALA A 222 3.41 10.25 -6.26
C ALA A 222 3.50 9.74 -7.71
N GLY A 223 3.16 8.49 -7.99
CA GLY A 223 3.12 8.00 -9.36
C GLY A 223 2.19 8.83 -10.25
N VAL A 224 2.60 9.11 -11.49
CA VAL A 224 1.75 9.81 -12.45
C VAL A 224 0.62 8.92 -12.94
N GLN A 225 -0.49 9.54 -13.35
CA GLN A 225 -1.63 8.82 -13.88
C GLN A 225 -1.29 8.13 -15.20
N HIS A 226 -1.53 6.82 -15.29
CA HIS A 226 -1.31 6.05 -16.51
C HIS A 226 -2.21 4.80 -16.56
N LEU A 227 -2.29 4.19 -17.74
CA LEU A 227 -3.06 2.95 -17.96
C LEU A 227 -2.26 1.74 -17.46
N SER A 228 -2.91 0.91 -16.64
CA SER A 228 -2.38 -0.34 -16.12
C SER A 228 -3.27 -1.53 -16.55
N PRO A 229 -2.88 -2.79 -16.27
CA PRO A 229 -3.70 -3.97 -16.57
C PRO A 229 -5.11 -3.98 -15.98
N ILE A 230 -5.34 -3.29 -14.86
CA ILE A 230 -6.65 -3.24 -14.18
C ILE A 230 -7.39 -1.91 -14.40
N GLY A 231 -6.87 -1.02 -15.23
CA GLY A 231 -7.42 0.31 -15.51
C GLY A 231 -6.43 1.43 -15.24
N VAL A 232 -6.93 2.65 -15.21
CA VAL A 232 -6.10 3.84 -14.97
C VAL A 232 -5.71 3.92 -13.49
N ILE A 233 -4.41 4.06 -13.20
CA ILE A 233 -3.88 4.24 -11.83
C ILE A 233 -3.04 5.53 -11.71
N SER A 234 -2.84 6.04 -10.48
CA SER A 234 -2.06 7.24 -10.15
C SER A 234 -1.57 7.17 -8.68
N GLY A 235 -0.57 7.87 -8.23
CA GLY A 235 -0.24 8.13 -6.82
C GLY A 235 -1.14 9.22 -6.23
N VAL A 236 -1.05 9.44 -4.92
CA VAL A 236 -1.82 10.47 -4.22
C VAL A 236 -1.46 11.88 -4.70
N ALA A 237 -0.17 12.15 -4.93
CA ALA A 237 0.40 13.43 -5.34
C ALA A 237 1.14 13.34 -6.68
N PRO A 238 0.43 13.08 -7.81
CA PRO A 238 1.06 12.75 -9.09
C PRO A 238 1.93 13.86 -9.69
N LYS A 239 1.81 15.09 -9.24
CA LYS A 239 2.63 16.23 -9.70
C LYS A 239 3.78 16.59 -8.74
N ALA A 240 3.95 15.87 -7.62
CA ALA A 240 5.14 16.01 -6.79
C ALA A 240 6.36 15.37 -7.48
N TRP A 241 7.54 15.94 -7.27
CA TRP A 241 8.81 15.33 -7.65
C TRP A 241 9.21 14.24 -6.66
N LEU A 242 9.97 13.26 -7.14
CA LEU A 242 10.49 12.15 -6.36
C LEU A 242 12.02 12.21 -6.25
N GLY A 243 12.55 11.96 -5.06
CA GLY A 243 13.96 11.67 -4.83
C GLY A 243 14.13 10.19 -4.50
N ASN A 244 15.02 9.52 -5.22
CA ASN A 244 15.38 8.13 -5.03
C ASN A 244 16.64 8.04 -4.15
N TYR A 245 16.48 7.51 -2.92
CA TYR A 245 17.55 7.29 -1.93
C TYR A 245 17.61 5.79 -1.62
N ASN A 246 18.37 5.05 -2.43
CA ASN A 246 18.49 3.60 -2.32
C ASN A 246 19.45 3.20 -1.19
N VAL A 247 18.91 2.66 -0.09
CA VAL A 247 19.64 2.23 1.11
C VAL A 247 19.89 0.72 1.17
N ALA A 248 19.64 0.00 0.06
CA ALA A 248 19.97 -1.42 -0.05
C ALA A 248 21.48 -1.64 -0.11
N ILE A 249 21.97 -2.62 0.66
CA ILE A 249 23.39 -2.92 0.85
C ILE A 249 23.81 -4.26 0.25
N ASP A 250 22.87 -5.06 -0.23
CA ASP A 250 23.13 -6.34 -0.88
C ASP A 250 22.71 -6.34 -2.35
N ALA A 251 23.24 -7.27 -3.13
CA ALA A 251 22.98 -7.37 -4.57
C ALA A 251 21.51 -7.66 -4.91
N GLN A 252 20.74 -8.21 -3.99
CA GLN A 252 19.32 -8.53 -4.12
C GLN A 252 18.42 -7.36 -3.73
N GLY A 253 18.98 -6.31 -3.09
CA GLY A 253 18.22 -5.15 -2.60
C GLY A 253 17.34 -5.43 -1.37
N ARG A 254 17.63 -6.50 -0.62
CA ARG A 254 16.82 -6.97 0.52
C ARG A 254 17.33 -6.52 1.87
N LEU A 255 18.65 -6.40 2.02
CA LEU A 255 19.27 -5.94 3.25
C LEU A 255 19.38 -4.42 3.24
N LEU A 256 18.87 -3.81 4.30
CA LEU A 256 18.90 -2.37 4.54
C LEU A 256 19.65 -2.14 5.84
N SER A 257 20.37 -1.03 5.96
CA SER A 257 21.14 -0.77 7.16
C SER A 257 20.89 0.61 7.73
N THR A 258 20.99 0.71 9.07
CA THR A 258 20.68 1.92 9.83
C THR A 258 21.57 3.11 9.44
N ASP A 259 22.85 2.91 9.21
CA ASP A 259 23.82 3.95 8.81
C ASP A 259 23.54 4.47 7.40
N ALA A 260 23.19 3.59 6.44
CA ALA A 260 22.75 3.98 5.11
C ALA A 260 21.46 4.82 5.15
N ILE A 261 20.49 4.43 6.00
CA ILE A 261 19.24 5.16 6.19
C ILE A 261 19.51 6.55 6.78
N ILE A 262 20.32 6.66 7.83
CA ILE A 262 20.68 7.94 8.46
C ILE A 262 21.39 8.86 7.46
N LYS A 263 22.34 8.30 6.69
CA LYS A 263 23.01 9.07 5.64
C LYS A 263 22.06 9.54 4.55
N ALA A 264 21.08 8.71 4.18
CA ALA A 264 20.05 9.08 3.22
C ALA A 264 19.14 10.22 3.75
N PHE A 265 18.82 10.22 5.04
CA PHE A 265 18.11 11.34 5.70
C PHE A 265 18.90 12.63 5.62
N ASP A 266 20.19 12.58 5.98
CA ASP A 266 21.10 13.73 5.93
C ASP A 266 21.16 14.34 4.52
N ASP A 267 21.35 13.48 3.52
CA ASP A 267 21.36 13.91 2.11
C ASP A 267 20.00 14.42 1.62
N ALA A 268 18.90 13.82 2.02
CA ALA A 268 17.56 14.26 1.62
C ALA A 268 17.24 15.67 2.13
N VAL A 269 17.61 15.97 3.38
CA VAL A 269 17.50 17.33 3.94
C VAL A 269 18.44 18.31 3.20
N ALA A 270 19.69 17.91 2.97
CA ALA A 270 20.67 18.73 2.24
C ALA A 270 20.30 18.96 0.76
N ASP A 271 19.62 18.03 0.13
CA ASP A 271 19.07 18.14 -1.21
C ASP A 271 17.85 19.07 -1.29
N GLY A 272 17.28 19.46 -0.14
CA GLY A 272 16.09 20.32 -0.08
C GLY A 272 14.80 19.55 -0.39
N MET A 273 14.75 18.26 -0.07
CA MET A 273 13.50 17.51 -0.09
C MET A 273 12.58 17.99 1.03
N GLU A 274 11.30 18.04 0.77
CA GLU A 274 10.30 18.68 1.67
C GLU A 274 9.50 17.66 2.48
N ILE A 275 9.42 16.43 1.94
CA ILE A 275 8.77 15.29 2.61
C ILE A 275 9.71 14.10 2.48
N ILE A 276 9.85 13.33 3.54
CA ILE A 276 10.55 12.04 3.55
C ILE A 276 9.54 10.95 3.83
N ASN A 277 9.48 9.94 2.95
CA ASN A 277 8.78 8.70 3.18
C ASN A 277 9.77 7.61 3.56
N LEU A 278 9.51 6.93 4.67
CA LEU A 278 10.29 5.81 5.17
C LEU A 278 9.37 4.62 5.43
N SER A 279 9.36 3.68 4.48
CA SER A 279 8.52 2.48 4.50
C SER A 279 9.28 1.25 5.01
N LEU A 280 10.08 1.42 6.04
CA LEU A 280 10.92 0.39 6.64
C LEU A 280 11.10 0.64 8.14
N GLY A 281 11.58 -0.35 8.86
CA GLY A 281 11.81 -0.25 10.30
C GLY A 281 12.35 -1.54 10.90
N THR A 282 12.57 -1.49 12.22
CA THR A 282 12.97 -2.64 13.02
C THR A 282 11.80 -3.12 13.86
N GLU A 283 11.85 -4.35 14.33
CA GLU A 283 10.85 -4.94 15.21
C GLU A 283 10.89 -4.25 16.60
N LEU A 284 11.33 -4.68 17.62
CA LEU A 284 11.29 -4.11 18.97
C LEU A 284 11.94 -2.70 19.03
N ALA A 285 11.16 -1.66 19.25
CA ALA A 285 11.65 -0.28 19.33
C ALA A 285 12.13 0.11 20.75
N PRO A 286 13.11 1.04 20.85
CA PRO A 286 13.42 1.77 22.08
C PRO A 286 12.31 2.80 22.39
N ARG A 287 12.44 3.49 23.54
CA ARG A 287 11.63 4.69 23.76
C ARG A 287 12.01 5.77 22.74
N PRO A 288 11.09 6.63 22.30
CA PRO A 288 11.37 7.67 21.29
C PRO A 288 12.59 8.55 21.60
N GLN A 289 12.78 8.89 22.88
CA GLN A 289 13.90 9.72 23.33
C GLN A 289 15.25 8.98 23.36
N ASP A 290 15.26 7.66 23.28
CA ASP A 290 16.46 6.82 23.30
C ASP A 290 16.75 6.25 21.90
N ASP A 291 15.96 6.66 20.89
CA ASP A 291 16.09 6.23 19.50
C ASP A 291 16.88 7.27 18.70
N LEU A 292 18.04 6.88 18.15
CA LEU A 292 18.83 7.76 17.28
C LEU A 292 18.02 8.32 16.10
N PHE A 293 17.09 7.54 15.56
CA PHE A 293 16.15 8.04 14.53
C PHE A 293 15.24 9.17 15.06
N GLY A 294 14.89 9.16 16.34
CA GLY A 294 14.15 10.25 16.97
C GLY A 294 14.88 11.59 16.82
N ASP A 295 16.18 11.63 17.09
CA ASP A 295 17.01 12.83 16.96
C ASP A 295 17.11 13.29 15.49
N VAL A 296 17.37 12.37 14.57
CA VAL A 296 17.49 12.65 13.13
C VAL A 296 16.17 13.21 12.57
N ILE A 297 15.04 12.60 12.91
CA ILE A 297 13.72 13.04 12.45
C ILE A 297 13.36 14.40 13.05
N THR A 298 13.61 14.59 14.35
CA THR A 298 13.39 15.88 15.03
C THR A 298 14.20 17.00 14.37
N ALA A 299 15.46 16.75 14.02
CA ALA A 299 16.31 17.71 13.32
C ALA A 299 15.75 18.04 11.93
N ALA A 300 15.32 17.03 11.14
CA ALA A 300 14.70 17.23 9.83
C ALA A 300 13.40 18.04 9.93
N VAL A 301 12.54 17.73 10.91
CA VAL A 301 11.28 18.46 11.14
C VAL A 301 11.53 19.90 11.55
N ARG A 302 12.53 20.18 12.38
CA ARG A 302 12.96 21.56 12.72
C ARG A 302 13.48 22.30 11.49
N ALA A 303 14.07 21.63 10.52
CA ALA A 303 14.47 22.19 9.23
C ALA A 303 13.29 22.41 8.25
N GLY A 304 12.06 22.07 8.64
CA GLY A 304 10.84 22.25 7.83
C GLY A 304 10.42 21.05 7.00
N VAL A 305 11.11 19.91 7.13
CA VAL A 305 10.81 18.65 6.42
C VAL A 305 9.71 17.89 7.15
N LEU A 306 8.77 17.30 6.40
CA LEU A 306 7.72 16.44 6.94
C LEU A 306 8.16 14.96 6.79
N VAL A 307 7.84 14.12 7.75
CA VAL A 307 8.27 12.72 7.72
C VAL A 307 7.07 11.79 7.90
N ALA A 308 6.85 10.89 6.94
CA ALA A 308 5.87 9.82 6.99
C ALA A 308 6.59 8.47 7.17
N ILE A 309 6.11 7.65 8.09
CA ILE A 309 6.77 6.37 8.46
C ILE A 309 5.72 5.28 8.60
N SER A 310 6.07 4.04 8.19
CA SER A 310 5.25 2.87 8.45
C SER A 310 5.32 2.44 9.92
N ALA A 311 4.19 1.97 10.47
CA ALA A 311 4.11 1.50 11.85
C ALA A 311 4.85 0.18 12.08
N GLY A 312 4.94 -0.68 11.07
CA GLY A 312 5.46 -2.04 11.14
C GLY A 312 4.39 -3.09 10.85
N ASN A 313 4.82 -4.36 10.70
CA ASN A 313 3.96 -5.48 10.31
C ASN A 313 4.05 -6.65 11.31
N GLU A 314 4.26 -6.33 12.58
CA GLU A 314 4.49 -7.31 13.66
C GLU A 314 3.19 -7.81 14.31
N GLY A 315 2.04 -7.54 13.67
CA GLY A 315 0.73 -8.01 14.12
C GLY A 315 0.04 -7.08 15.10
N ASP A 316 -1.13 -7.51 15.53
CA ASP A 316 -2.12 -6.72 16.26
C ASP A 316 -1.96 -6.77 17.79
N GLU A 317 -0.94 -7.41 18.29
CA GLU A 317 -0.58 -7.35 19.70
C GLU A 317 -0.06 -5.95 20.10
N PRO A 318 -0.14 -5.55 21.38
CA PRO A 318 0.35 -4.26 21.82
C PRO A 318 1.88 -4.14 21.74
N GLN A 319 2.39 -2.92 21.68
CA GLN A 319 3.81 -2.56 21.56
C GLN A 319 4.53 -3.21 20.37
N THR A 320 3.86 -3.30 19.23
CA THR A 320 4.44 -3.83 17.99
C THR A 320 4.96 -2.74 17.05
N ILE A 321 4.76 -1.45 17.37
CA ILE A 321 5.34 -0.35 16.59
C ILE A 321 6.87 -0.44 16.66
N GLY A 322 7.50 -0.47 15.48
CA GLY A 322 8.95 -0.54 15.36
C GLY A 322 9.65 0.83 15.31
N SER A 323 10.98 0.85 15.44
CA SER A 323 11.77 2.05 15.12
C SER A 323 11.97 2.14 13.61
N PRO A 324 11.84 3.35 13.00
CA PRO A 324 11.61 4.66 13.59
C PRO A 324 10.14 5.07 13.76
N GLY A 325 9.18 4.16 13.58
CA GLY A 325 7.74 4.43 13.70
C GLY A 325 7.29 4.98 15.07
N VAL A 326 8.10 4.77 16.11
CA VAL A 326 7.88 5.33 17.46
C VAL A 326 8.15 6.84 17.55
N SER A 327 8.77 7.46 16.53
CA SER A 327 9.14 8.89 16.57
C SER A 327 7.94 9.79 16.84
N LEU A 328 8.13 10.79 17.73
CA LEU A 328 7.09 11.73 18.11
C LEU A 328 6.82 12.80 17.04
N ASP A 329 7.80 13.13 16.20
CA ASP A 329 7.73 14.18 15.21
C ASP A 329 7.33 13.70 13.81
N ALA A 330 7.39 12.40 13.54
CA ALA A 330 6.89 11.81 12.30
C ALA A 330 5.37 11.57 12.34
N VAL A 331 4.75 11.43 11.17
CA VAL A 331 3.41 10.85 11.00
C VAL A 331 3.55 9.36 10.79
N THR A 332 3.21 8.56 11.79
CA THR A 332 3.29 7.10 11.73
C THR A 332 1.98 6.53 11.22
N ALA A 333 2.05 5.80 10.11
CA ALA A 333 0.91 5.20 9.43
C ALA A 333 0.73 3.73 9.81
N GLY A 334 -0.37 3.40 10.48
CA GLY A 334 -0.85 2.05 10.71
C GLY A 334 -1.64 1.50 9.51
N GLY A 335 -2.07 0.24 9.61
CA GLY A 335 -2.69 -0.47 8.50
C GLY A 335 -4.21 -0.58 8.57
N TYR A 336 -4.87 -0.37 7.42
CA TYR A 336 -6.28 -0.63 7.15
C TYR A 336 -6.41 -1.55 5.95
N GLU A 337 -7.40 -2.43 5.92
CA GLU A 337 -7.64 -3.31 4.78
C GLU A 337 -8.31 -2.55 3.62
N ASN A 338 -7.98 -2.96 2.39
CA ASN A 338 -8.68 -2.48 1.21
C ASN A 338 -10.08 -3.12 1.14
N ASP A 339 -11.06 -2.43 0.56
CA ASP A 339 -12.42 -2.95 0.34
C ASP A 339 -12.54 -3.92 -0.85
N ARG A 340 -11.40 -4.32 -1.42
CA ARG A 340 -11.35 -5.32 -2.50
C ARG A 340 -10.10 -6.19 -2.42
N ARG A 341 -10.23 -7.40 -3.00
CA ARG A 341 -9.11 -8.30 -3.31
C ARG A 341 -8.98 -8.49 -4.80
N ILE A 342 -7.74 -8.46 -5.30
CA ILE A 342 -7.40 -8.84 -6.66
C ILE A 342 -6.82 -10.24 -6.60
N LEU A 343 -7.50 -11.18 -7.20
CA LEU A 343 -7.15 -12.60 -7.13
C LEU A 343 -6.64 -13.07 -8.50
N PRO A 344 -5.48 -13.73 -8.55
CA PRO A 344 -5.08 -14.50 -9.70
C PRO A 344 -6.08 -15.61 -10.00
N THR A 345 -6.24 -15.93 -11.28
CA THR A 345 -7.05 -17.06 -11.72
C THR A 345 -6.27 -17.96 -12.66
N VAL A 346 -6.60 -19.25 -12.64
CA VAL A 346 -6.13 -20.26 -13.59
C VAL A 346 -7.35 -20.80 -14.32
N ARG A 347 -7.45 -20.57 -15.62
CA ARG A 347 -8.46 -21.19 -16.46
C ARG A 347 -7.88 -22.42 -17.13
N ALA A 348 -8.62 -23.53 -17.09
CA ALA A 348 -8.28 -24.78 -17.77
C ALA A 348 -9.55 -25.37 -18.41
N GLY A 349 -9.62 -25.32 -19.74
CA GLY A 349 -10.86 -25.65 -20.45
C GLY A 349 -12.01 -24.72 -20.05
N ALA A 350 -13.11 -25.31 -19.53
CA ALA A 350 -14.28 -24.57 -19.05
C ALA A 350 -14.19 -24.17 -17.57
N ASP A 351 -13.25 -24.70 -16.81
CA ASP A 351 -13.08 -24.44 -15.38
C ASP A 351 -12.18 -23.22 -15.12
N GLU A 352 -12.49 -22.47 -14.07
CA GLU A 352 -11.66 -21.39 -13.53
C GLU A 352 -11.40 -21.61 -12.03
N TYR A 353 -10.15 -21.51 -11.64
CA TYR A 353 -9.66 -21.75 -10.29
C TYR A 353 -9.10 -20.45 -9.71
N GLU A 354 -9.49 -20.10 -8.50
CA GLU A 354 -8.85 -19.02 -7.75
C GLU A 354 -7.44 -19.42 -7.32
N ALA A 355 -6.51 -18.47 -7.38
CA ALA A 355 -5.11 -18.74 -7.07
C ALA A 355 -4.49 -17.65 -6.20
N VAL A 356 -3.31 -17.93 -5.65
CA VAL A 356 -2.46 -16.99 -4.94
C VAL A 356 -1.16 -16.83 -5.71
N ALA A 357 -0.76 -15.61 -6.05
CA ALA A 357 0.50 -15.35 -6.73
C ALA A 357 1.69 -15.64 -5.82
N GLY A 358 2.80 -16.12 -6.39
CA GLY A 358 4.11 -16.10 -5.74
C GLY A 358 4.65 -14.66 -5.57
N ASP A 359 5.76 -14.52 -4.86
CA ASP A 359 6.48 -13.25 -4.71
C ASP A 359 7.41 -12.91 -5.89
N GLY A 360 7.49 -13.80 -6.89
CA GLY A 360 8.26 -13.64 -8.12
C GLY A 360 7.54 -12.81 -9.20
N PRO A 361 8.02 -12.90 -10.47
CA PRO A 361 7.49 -12.11 -11.57
C PRO A 361 5.99 -12.34 -11.79
N GLN A 362 5.24 -11.27 -12.03
CA GLN A 362 3.83 -11.30 -12.42
C GLN A 362 3.70 -10.68 -13.81
N SER A 363 2.96 -11.35 -14.68
CA SER A 363 2.70 -10.84 -16.04
C SER A 363 1.51 -9.89 -16.03
N ALA A 364 1.66 -8.72 -16.66
CA ALA A 364 0.58 -7.77 -16.88
C ALA A 364 -0.51 -8.32 -17.82
N GLN A 365 -0.14 -9.21 -18.74
CA GLN A 365 -1.04 -9.88 -19.66
C GLN A 365 -1.25 -11.33 -19.26
N PRO A 366 -2.44 -11.91 -19.52
CA PRO A 366 -2.66 -13.33 -19.28
C PRO A 366 -1.63 -14.20 -20.03
N ILE A 367 -1.10 -15.22 -19.34
CA ILE A 367 -0.19 -16.18 -19.94
C ILE A 367 -1.00 -17.39 -20.38
N SER A 368 -1.14 -17.60 -21.69
CA SER A 368 -1.85 -18.73 -22.27
C SER A 368 -0.88 -19.71 -22.91
N ALA A 369 -0.97 -20.99 -22.53
CA ALA A 369 -0.23 -22.11 -23.10
C ALA A 369 -0.89 -23.43 -22.68
N PRO A 370 -0.63 -24.56 -23.38
CA PRO A 370 -1.05 -25.86 -22.90
C PRO A 370 -0.44 -26.20 -21.53
N LEU A 371 -1.25 -26.76 -20.65
CA LEU A 371 -0.80 -27.24 -19.35
C LEU A 371 -0.06 -28.57 -19.47
N ARG A 372 0.88 -28.86 -18.59
CA ARG A 372 1.59 -30.12 -18.50
C ARG A 372 1.77 -30.54 -17.03
N ASP A 373 1.27 -31.71 -16.67
CA ASP A 373 1.53 -32.32 -15.35
C ASP A 373 2.98 -32.80 -15.26
N VAL A 374 3.75 -32.20 -14.34
CA VAL A 374 5.16 -32.56 -14.10
C VAL A 374 5.29 -34.02 -13.62
N ALA A 375 4.28 -34.62 -13.01
CA ALA A 375 4.27 -36.02 -12.62
C ALA A 375 4.46 -36.98 -13.80
N GLN A 376 4.15 -36.54 -15.02
CA GLN A 376 4.43 -37.32 -16.25
C GLN A 376 5.91 -37.28 -16.68
N LEU A 377 6.73 -36.41 -16.07
CA LEU A 377 8.13 -36.20 -16.38
C LEU A 377 9.07 -36.75 -15.29
N ASP A 378 8.69 -36.58 -14.01
CA ASP A 378 9.51 -36.96 -12.85
C ASP A 378 8.88 -38.07 -11.98
N ASN A 379 7.71 -38.62 -12.36
CA ASN A 379 6.90 -39.60 -11.62
C ASN A 379 6.40 -39.13 -10.24
N THR A 380 6.80 -37.93 -9.76
CA THR A 380 6.45 -37.39 -8.45
C THR A 380 5.53 -36.15 -8.56
N GLY A 381 5.68 -35.35 -9.59
CA GLY A 381 5.05 -34.06 -9.78
C GLY A 381 5.71 -32.93 -8.98
N LEU A 382 6.82 -33.22 -8.30
CA LEU A 382 7.45 -32.30 -7.35
C LEU A 382 8.42 -31.32 -8.00
N ALA A 383 8.99 -31.65 -9.16
CA ALA A 383 10.06 -30.89 -9.80
C ALA A 383 11.27 -30.61 -8.88
N CYS A 384 11.58 -31.51 -7.94
CA CYS A 384 12.69 -31.34 -7.01
C CYS A 384 14.06 -31.64 -7.63
N SER A 385 14.10 -32.33 -8.76
CA SER A 385 15.29 -32.62 -9.56
C SER A 385 15.16 -32.02 -10.96
N ALA A 386 16.27 -31.90 -11.69
CA ALA A 386 16.26 -31.41 -13.06
C ALA A 386 15.28 -32.23 -13.92
N LEU A 387 14.43 -31.55 -14.67
CA LEU A 387 13.49 -32.12 -15.60
C LEU A 387 14.18 -32.32 -16.98
N PRO A 388 13.69 -33.22 -17.81
CA PRO A 388 14.24 -33.38 -19.15
C PRO A 388 14.25 -32.06 -19.94
N GLU A 389 15.32 -31.79 -20.64
CA GLU A 389 15.50 -30.58 -21.42
C GLU A 389 14.36 -30.38 -22.43
N ASN A 390 13.84 -29.13 -22.50
CA ASN A 390 12.72 -28.74 -23.35
C ASN A 390 11.39 -29.49 -23.11
N SER A 391 11.26 -30.31 -22.07
CA SER A 391 10.03 -31.08 -21.80
C SER A 391 8.83 -30.23 -21.42
N LEU A 392 9.05 -28.99 -21.02
CA LEU A 392 8.03 -27.99 -20.71
C LEU A 392 8.05 -26.78 -21.66
N ARG A 393 8.73 -26.94 -22.82
CA ARG A 393 8.84 -25.84 -23.79
C ARG A 393 7.47 -25.34 -24.22
N ASP A 394 7.27 -24.03 -24.07
CA ASP A 394 6.02 -23.31 -24.38
C ASP A 394 4.77 -23.86 -23.65
N ARG A 395 4.94 -24.38 -22.44
CA ARG A 395 3.87 -24.93 -21.60
C ARG A 395 3.78 -24.23 -20.24
N ILE A 396 2.64 -24.40 -19.60
CA ILE A 396 2.43 -24.07 -18.17
C ILE A 396 2.61 -25.36 -17.38
N ALA A 397 3.56 -25.39 -16.45
CA ALA A 397 3.83 -26.54 -15.61
C ALA A 397 2.80 -26.68 -14.48
N LEU A 398 2.17 -27.85 -14.30
CA LEU A 398 1.42 -28.19 -13.09
C LEU A 398 2.35 -28.95 -12.13
N ILE A 399 2.61 -28.37 -10.93
CA ILE A 399 3.61 -28.86 -9.97
C ILE A 399 2.95 -29.13 -8.61
N PHE A 400 3.31 -30.23 -7.95
CA PHE A 400 2.83 -30.55 -6.59
C PHE A 400 3.73 -29.88 -5.53
N ARG A 401 3.09 -29.29 -4.49
CA ARG A 401 3.78 -28.77 -3.31
C ARG A 401 4.39 -29.91 -2.47
N GLY A 402 5.57 -29.69 -1.89
CA GLY A 402 6.20 -30.58 -0.91
C GLY A 402 7.69 -30.83 -1.19
N GLN A 403 8.39 -31.39 -0.22
CA GLN A 403 9.78 -31.81 -0.17
C GLN A 403 10.82 -30.69 -0.37
N CYS A 404 10.97 -30.12 -1.54
CA CYS A 404 11.93 -29.04 -1.81
C CYS A 404 11.28 -27.66 -1.85
N THR A 405 12.10 -26.59 -1.84
CA THR A 405 11.65 -25.20 -1.87
C THR A 405 10.95 -24.87 -3.19
N PHE A 406 10.09 -23.86 -3.18
CA PHE A 406 9.44 -23.38 -4.41
C PHE A 406 10.47 -22.87 -5.42
N GLU A 407 11.54 -22.23 -4.95
CA GLU A 407 12.64 -21.77 -5.80
C GLU A 407 13.24 -22.91 -6.64
N VAL A 408 13.54 -24.06 -6.02
CA VAL A 408 14.07 -25.24 -6.72
C VAL A 408 13.08 -25.75 -7.77
N LYS A 409 11.80 -25.90 -7.39
CA LYS A 409 10.73 -26.36 -8.29
C LYS A 409 10.59 -25.48 -9.53
N LEU A 410 10.49 -24.18 -9.30
CA LEU A 410 10.29 -23.19 -10.37
C LEU A 410 11.53 -23.03 -11.24
N THR A 411 12.73 -23.11 -10.66
CA THR A 411 13.99 -23.10 -11.41
C THR A 411 14.09 -24.31 -12.34
N ASN A 412 13.76 -25.52 -11.86
CA ASN A 412 13.77 -26.74 -12.68
C ASN A 412 12.71 -26.66 -13.81
N ALA A 413 11.51 -26.15 -13.52
CA ALA A 413 10.48 -25.95 -14.54
C ALA A 413 10.91 -24.92 -15.60
N ARG A 414 11.50 -23.80 -15.20
CA ARG A 414 12.04 -22.78 -16.11
C ARG A 414 13.14 -23.36 -17.01
N ASN A 415 14.08 -24.08 -16.42
CA ASN A 415 15.20 -24.70 -17.16
C ASN A 415 14.71 -25.74 -18.16
N ALA A 416 13.57 -26.39 -17.92
CA ALA A 416 12.89 -27.28 -18.84
C ALA A 416 12.04 -26.57 -19.91
N GLY A 417 12.02 -25.21 -19.91
CA GLY A 417 11.36 -24.39 -20.93
C GLY A 417 9.95 -23.91 -20.58
N ALA A 418 9.48 -24.04 -19.33
CA ALA A 418 8.16 -23.59 -18.93
C ALA A 418 8.01 -22.05 -19.07
N ARG A 419 6.83 -21.60 -19.52
CA ARG A 419 6.46 -20.18 -19.61
C ARG A 419 5.93 -19.64 -18.28
N ALA A 420 5.27 -20.51 -17.49
CA ALA A 420 4.74 -20.24 -16.19
C ALA A 420 4.49 -21.54 -15.41
N ALA A 421 4.15 -21.43 -14.13
CA ALA A 421 3.80 -22.59 -13.32
C ALA A 421 2.52 -22.39 -12.52
N VAL A 422 1.72 -23.43 -12.41
CA VAL A 422 0.65 -23.61 -11.44
C VAL A 422 1.12 -24.64 -10.42
N VAL A 423 1.34 -24.20 -9.19
CA VAL A 423 1.62 -25.12 -8.09
C VAL A 423 0.29 -25.44 -7.40
N TYR A 424 0.05 -26.68 -7.03
CA TYR A 424 -1.11 -26.99 -6.20
C TYR A 424 -0.69 -27.47 -4.81
N SER A 425 -1.51 -27.12 -3.83
CA SER A 425 -1.20 -27.33 -2.41
C SER A 425 -1.20 -28.81 -2.02
N SER A 426 -0.98 -29.15 -0.76
CA SER A 426 -0.95 -30.52 -0.22
C SER A 426 -2.19 -30.79 0.65
N GLU A 427 -2.50 -32.07 0.88
CA GLU A 427 -3.61 -32.48 1.73
C GLU A 427 -3.45 -31.99 3.17
N ALA A 428 -2.23 -32.00 3.71
CA ALA A 428 -1.92 -31.50 5.06
C ALA A 428 -2.07 -29.97 5.18
N SER A 429 -2.03 -29.24 4.06
CA SER A 429 -2.23 -27.78 4.01
C SER A 429 -2.99 -27.43 2.72
N PRO A 430 -4.31 -27.65 2.67
CA PRO A 430 -5.07 -27.64 1.42
C PRO A 430 -5.26 -26.24 0.81
N ALA A 431 -5.21 -25.18 1.60
CA ALA A 431 -5.33 -23.82 1.10
C ALA A 431 -4.06 -23.37 0.35
N PRO A 432 -4.19 -22.54 -0.71
CA PRO A 432 -3.05 -21.95 -1.38
C PRO A 432 -2.36 -20.93 -0.48
N VAL A 433 -1.03 -20.81 -0.60
CA VAL A 433 -0.21 -19.84 0.13
C VAL A 433 0.64 -19.03 -0.83
N ARG A 434 1.08 -17.84 -0.42
CA ARG A 434 2.06 -17.07 -1.17
C ARG A 434 3.40 -17.81 -1.17
N MET A 435 3.92 -18.11 -2.34
CA MET A 435 5.18 -18.84 -2.51
C MET A 435 6.37 -17.89 -2.45
N ALA A 436 7.39 -18.27 -1.65
CA ALA A 436 8.72 -17.67 -1.75
C ALA A 436 9.45 -18.28 -2.94
N THR A 437 9.54 -17.54 -4.05
CA THR A 437 10.07 -18.03 -5.34
C THR A 437 11.58 -17.82 -5.49
N GLY A 438 12.19 -17.03 -4.60
CA GLY A 438 13.61 -16.73 -4.61
C GLY A 438 14.09 -16.15 -5.94
N SER A 439 15.15 -16.72 -6.53
CA SER A 439 15.74 -16.31 -7.82
C SER A 439 15.15 -17.02 -9.05
N ALA A 440 14.07 -17.78 -8.88
CA ALA A 440 13.57 -18.68 -9.95
C ALA A 440 13.11 -17.95 -11.23
N ASN A 441 12.76 -16.68 -11.17
CA ASN A 441 12.36 -15.83 -12.30
C ASN A 441 11.39 -16.52 -13.28
N LEU A 442 10.37 -17.22 -12.75
CA LEU A 442 9.28 -17.85 -13.49
C LEU A 442 7.94 -17.38 -12.91
N PRO A 443 7.03 -16.79 -13.72
CA PRO A 443 5.69 -16.45 -13.25
C PRO A 443 4.97 -17.68 -12.68
N ALA A 444 4.49 -17.60 -11.44
CA ALA A 444 3.88 -18.74 -10.78
C ALA A 444 2.72 -18.35 -9.85
N VAL A 445 1.71 -19.21 -9.82
CA VAL A 445 0.55 -19.09 -8.92
C VAL A 445 0.33 -20.42 -8.20
N MET A 446 -0.31 -20.38 -7.02
CA MET A 446 -0.73 -21.58 -6.29
C MET A 446 -2.24 -21.67 -6.23
N ILE A 447 -2.79 -22.86 -6.52
CA ILE A 447 -4.20 -23.22 -6.34
C ILE A 447 -4.37 -24.18 -5.16
N SER A 448 -5.60 -24.36 -4.70
CA SER A 448 -5.93 -25.28 -3.61
C SER A 448 -5.59 -26.75 -3.94
N PHE A 449 -5.48 -27.60 -2.93
CA PHE A 449 -5.28 -29.03 -3.13
C PHE A 449 -6.46 -29.70 -3.87
N PRO A 450 -7.74 -29.46 -3.50
CA PRO A 450 -8.87 -30.01 -4.27
C PRO A 450 -8.87 -29.58 -5.73
N ASP A 451 -8.61 -28.30 -6.01
CA ASP A 451 -8.55 -27.76 -7.38
C ASP A 451 -7.40 -28.37 -8.18
N GLY A 452 -6.23 -28.52 -7.54
CA GLY A 452 -5.08 -29.18 -8.17
C GLY A 452 -5.34 -30.65 -8.52
N ARG A 453 -6.05 -31.36 -7.65
CA ARG A 453 -6.49 -32.73 -7.92
C ARG A 453 -7.45 -32.80 -9.12
N LYS A 454 -8.41 -31.88 -9.19
CA LYS A 454 -9.35 -31.77 -10.30
C LYS A 454 -8.62 -31.45 -11.60
N LEU A 455 -7.73 -30.45 -11.60
CA LEU A 455 -6.93 -30.08 -12.76
C LEU A 455 -6.04 -31.23 -13.25
N LYS A 456 -5.42 -31.96 -12.31
CA LYS A 456 -4.61 -33.13 -12.63
C LYS A 456 -5.43 -34.23 -13.31
N ALA A 457 -6.65 -34.51 -12.85
CA ALA A 457 -7.55 -35.46 -13.49
C ALA A 457 -7.94 -35.03 -14.91
N GLN A 458 -8.17 -33.75 -15.14
CA GLN A 458 -8.44 -33.17 -16.47
C GLN A 458 -7.25 -33.39 -17.44
N LEU A 459 -6.00 -33.19 -16.94
CA LEU A 459 -4.79 -33.38 -17.71
C LEU A 459 -4.51 -34.88 -18.04
N GLN A 460 -4.99 -35.79 -17.20
CA GLN A 460 -4.97 -37.23 -17.52
C GLN A 460 -5.91 -37.54 -18.67
N ALA A 461 -7.07 -36.92 -18.74
CA ALA A 461 -8.04 -37.08 -19.81
C ALA A 461 -7.67 -36.30 -21.10
N ASN A 462 -7.04 -35.11 -20.94
CA ASN A 462 -6.59 -34.28 -22.06
C ASN A 462 -5.19 -33.71 -21.80
N PRO A 463 -4.10 -34.36 -22.22
CA PRO A 463 -2.73 -33.92 -21.93
C PRO A 463 -2.32 -32.57 -22.53
N ASP A 464 -3.04 -32.07 -23.52
CA ASP A 464 -2.79 -30.77 -24.16
C ASP A 464 -3.88 -29.74 -23.81
N LEU A 465 -4.52 -29.89 -22.66
CA LEU A 465 -5.55 -28.96 -22.16
C LEU A 465 -5.03 -27.53 -22.18
N PRO A 466 -5.69 -26.59 -22.90
CA PRO A 466 -5.31 -25.19 -22.87
C PRO A 466 -5.46 -24.61 -21.47
N GLY A 467 -4.44 -23.89 -21.01
CA GLY A 467 -4.43 -23.17 -19.75
C GLY A 467 -4.17 -21.69 -19.92
N THR A 468 -4.72 -20.89 -19.02
CA THR A 468 -4.44 -19.45 -18.94
C THR A 468 -4.27 -19.04 -17.48
N ILE A 469 -3.14 -18.43 -17.15
CA ILE A 469 -2.92 -17.77 -15.87
C ILE A 469 -3.16 -16.27 -16.07
N ASN A 470 -4.06 -15.70 -15.29
CA ASN A 470 -4.27 -14.25 -15.20
C ASN A 470 -4.00 -13.79 -13.77
N PHE A 471 -2.95 -13.01 -13.57
CA PHE A 471 -2.55 -12.50 -12.24
C PHE A 471 -3.57 -11.50 -11.66
N TYR A 472 -4.43 -10.93 -12.50
CA TYR A 472 -5.45 -9.93 -12.12
C TYR A 472 -6.85 -10.38 -12.58
N GLY A 473 -7.10 -11.70 -12.54
CA GLY A 473 -8.25 -12.34 -13.20
C GLY A 473 -9.59 -12.04 -12.53
N LYS A 474 -9.61 -11.84 -11.22
CA LYS A 474 -10.85 -11.64 -10.46
C LYS A 474 -10.70 -10.50 -9.45
N VAL A 475 -11.67 -9.61 -9.42
CA VAL A 475 -11.79 -8.57 -8.38
C VAL A 475 -12.98 -8.92 -7.49
N GLN A 476 -12.75 -9.07 -6.20
CA GLN A 476 -13.76 -9.39 -5.20
C GLN A 476 -13.88 -8.22 -4.21
N THR A 477 -15.09 -7.72 -3.99
CA THR A 477 -15.37 -6.75 -2.92
C THR A 477 -15.36 -7.49 -1.58
N VAL A 478 -14.70 -6.91 -0.60
CA VAL A 478 -14.64 -7.40 0.79
C VAL A 478 -14.99 -6.27 1.75
N GLU A 479 -15.47 -6.60 2.92
CA GLU A 479 -15.67 -5.61 3.98
C GLU A 479 -14.29 -5.24 4.58
N PRO A 480 -13.91 -3.94 4.56
CA PRO A 480 -12.61 -3.54 5.06
C PRO A 480 -12.59 -3.49 6.60
N GLY A 481 -11.43 -3.75 7.17
CA GLY A 481 -11.18 -3.72 8.61
C GLY A 481 -9.79 -3.22 8.94
N LEU A 482 -9.37 -3.39 10.18
CA LEU A 482 -7.98 -3.17 10.56
C LEU A 482 -7.10 -4.24 9.90
N TYR A 483 -5.96 -3.82 9.36
CA TYR A 483 -4.99 -4.76 8.78
C TYR A 483 -4.41 -5.68 9.87
N PRO A 484 -4.59 -7.01 9.79
CA PRO A 484 -4.28 -7.93 10.89
C PRO A 484 -2.80 -7.97 11.27
N PHE A 485 -1.91 -7.70 10.30
CA PHE A 485 -0.47 -7.66 10.53
C PHE A 485 0.04 -6.27 10.91
N GLY A 486 -0.81 -5.24 10.86
CA GLY A 486 -0.42 -3.87 11.19
C GLY A 486 -0.06 -3.71 12.66
N SER A 487 1.14 -3.18 12.91
CA SER A 487 1.64 -2.91 14.26
C SER A 487 0.79 -1.88 15.01
N ARG A 488 0.70 -2.04 16.34
CA ARG A 488 -0.13 -1.24 17.24
C ARG A 488 0.64 -0.72 18.45
N GLY A 489 0.15 0.38 19.00
CA GLY A 489 0.64 0.94 20.27
C GLY A 489 0.26 0.12 21.52
N PRO A 490 0.52 0.69 22.69
CA PRO A 490 1.18 1.97 22.91
C PRO A 490 2.66 1.94 22.52
N ASN A 491 3.26 3.12 22.35
CA ASN A 491 4.72 3.24 22.26
C ASN A 491 5.41 2.73 23.55
N PRO A 492 6.72 2.42 23.52
CA PRO A 492 7.47 2.08 24.73
C PRO A 492 7.52 3.17 25.81
N ASP A 493 7.25 4.44 25.43
CA ASP A 493 7.03 5.55 26.35
C ASP A 493 5.56 5.75 26.70
N GLU A 494 4.69 4.78 26.32
CA GLU A 494 3.25 4.82 26.55
C GLU A 494 2.51 5.95 25.78
N GLY A 495 3.12 6.48 24.73
CA GLY A 495 2.51 7.39 23.78
C GLY A 495 1.48 6.69 22.88
N ILE A 496 0.62 7.49 22.24
CA ILE A 496 -0.35 6.99 21.25
C ILE A 496 0.34 6.88 19.89
N LYS A 497 0.40 5.65 19.35
CA LYS A 497 0.79 5.32 17.99
C LYS A 497 -0.04 4.11 17.49
N PRO A 498 -0.29 3.98 16.16
CA PRO A 498 0.09 4.91 15.09
C PRO A 498 -0.63 6.26 15.23
N ASP A 499 -0.23 7.29 14.47
CA ASP A 499 -0.92 8.58 14.46
C ASP A 499 -2.22 8.52 13.65
N VAL A 500 -2.20 7.76 12.55
CA VAL A 500 -3.31 7.60 11.58
C VAL A 500 -3.19 6.23 10.92
N ILE A 501 -4.28 5.67 10.41
CA ILE A 501 -4.22 4.45 9.60
C ILE A 501 -4.56 4.75 8.14
N ALA A 502 -3.96 3.96 7.23
CA ALA A 502 -4.25 4.02 5.81
C ALA A 502 -4.22 2.62 5.18
N VAL A 503 -4.71 2.48 3.94
CA VAL A 503 -4.79 1.19 3.26
C VAL A 503 -3.40 0.55 3.16
N ALA A 504 -3.31 -0.68 3.67
CA ALA A 504 -2.09 -1.47 3.79
C ALA A 504 -2.22 -2.89 3.18
N SER A 505 -3.37 -3.25 2.62
CA SER A 505 -3.54 -4.58 2.01
C SER A 505 -4.10 -4.48 0.61
N ASN A 506 -3.81 -5.49 -0.22
CA ASN A 506 -4.30 -5.57 -1.59
C ASN A 506 -4.09 -4.28 -2.40
N VAL A 507 -2.95 -3.61 -2.21
CA VAL A 507 -2.56 -2.41 -2.95
C VAL A 507 -1.98 -2.83 -4.29
N PHE A 508 -2.65 -2.45 -5.39
CA PHE A 508 -2.12 -2.65 -6.74
C PHE A 508 -1.22 -1.48 -7.11
N THR A 509 0.03 -1.76 -7.49
CA THR A 509 1.06 -0.73 -7.69
C THR A 509 2.10 -1.15 -8.73
N ALA A 510 3.02 -0.25 -9.05
CA ALA A 510 4.16 -0.52 -9.94
C ALA A 510 5.13 -1.54 -9.33
N ALA A 511 5.76 -2.30 -10.21
CA ALA A 511 6.92 -3.14 -9.90
C ALA A 511 8.06 -2.80 -10.89
N PRO A 512 9.34 -3.03 -10.54
CA PRO A 512 10.43 -2.75 -11.46
C PRO A 512 10.37 -3.65 -12.69
N THR A 513 10.78 -3.12 -13.82
CA THR A 513 10.83 -3.85 -15.08
C THR A 513 11.78 -5.03 -14.97
N GLN A 514 11.28 -6.22 -15.21
CA GLN A 514 12.07 -7.45 -15.20
C GLN A 514 13.04 -7.49 -16.39
N PRO A 515 14.25 -8.08 -16.24
CA PRO A 515 15.19 -8.25 -17.35
C PRO A 515 14.53 -8.96 -18.54
N GLY A 516 14.58 -8.31 -19.70
CA GLY A 516 13.99 -8.84 -20.94
C GLY A 516 12.49 -8.59 -21.12
N ALA A 517 11.79 -8.02 -20.12
CA ALA A 517 10.42 -7.58 -20.29
C ALA A 517 10.35 -6.18 -20.95
N PRO A 518 9.28 -5.87 -21.69
CA PRO A 518 9.05 -4.51 -22.16
C PRO A 518 8.98 -3.52 -20.99
N LEU A 519 9.54 -2.32 -21.16
CA LEU A 519 9.51 -1.27 -20.14
C LEU A 519 8.07 -0.96 -19.73
N GLY A 520 7.85 -0.81 -18.42
CA GLY A 520 6.57 -0.40 -17.86
C GLY A 520 5.46 -1.46 -17.87
N THR A 521 5.79 -2.72 -18.02
CA THR A 521 4.81 -3.81 -18.03
C THR A 521 4.69 -4.53 -16.68
N SER A 522 5.43 -4.09 -15.66
CA SER A 522 5.51 -4.78 -14.37
C SER A 522 4.65 -4.09 -13.32
N TYR A 523 3.71 -4.84 -12.75
CA TYR A 523 2.82 -4.43 -11.65
C TYR A 523 2.75 -5.55 -10.62
N THR A 524 2.30 -5.22 -9.41
CA THR A 524 2.14 -6.18 -8.32
C THR A 524 0.98 -5.81 -7.43
N VAL A 525 0.42 -6.81 -6.74
CA VAL A 525 -0.51 -6.63 -5.61
C VAL A 525 0.26 -6.93 -4.34
N ILE A 526 0.27 -6.01 -3.41
CA ILE A 526 1.16 -6.04 -2.26
C ILE A 526 0.43 -5.64 -0.98
N ALA A 527 0.98 -6.01 0.18
CA ALA A 527 0.45 -5.68 1.49
C ALA A 527 1.57 -5.31 2.46
N GLY A 528 1.26 -4.46 3.43
CA GLY A 528 2.12 -3.96 4.49
C GLY A 528 1.84 -2.49 4.81
N THR A 529 2.10 -2.08 6.04
CA THR A 529 2.06 -0.66 6.45
C THR A 529 3.05 0.19 5.65
N SER A 530 4.01 -0.45 4.97
CA SER A 530 4.87 0.17 3.96
C SER A 530 4.12 0.89 2.84
N PHE A 531 2.83 0.55 2.60
CA PHE A 531 1.98 1.20 1.60
C PHE A 531 1.00 2.21 2.21
N ALA A 532 0.74 2.12 3.52
CA ALA A 532 0.04 3.16 4.28
C ALA A 532 0.89 4.45 4.42
N SER A 533 2.18 4.31 4.67
CA SER A 533 3.12 5.45 4.79
C SER A 533 3.15 6.34 3.54
N PRO A 534 3.34 5.83 2.31
CA PRO A 534 3.35 6.66 1.11
C PRO A 534 1.99 7.30 0.78
N LEU A 535 0.86 6.71 1.19
CA LEU A 535 -0.44 7.39 1.14
C LEU A 535 -0.45 8.65 2.00
N VAL A 536 0.14 8.56 3.21
CA VAL A 536 0.32 9.71 4.11
C VAL A 536 1.31 10.72 3.54
N ALA A 537 2.45 10.29 2.99
CA ALA A 537 3.43 11.18 2.35
C ALA A 537 2.82 11.95 1.17
N GLY A 538 2.04 11.28 0.34
CA GLY A 538 1.28 11.91 -0.74
C GLY A 538 0.22 12.88 -0.24
N ALA A 539 -0.51 12.53 0.84
CA ALA A 539 -1.48 13.44 1.47
C ALA A 539 -0.81 14.71 2.02
N LEU A 540 0.34 14.57 2.68
CA LEU A 540 1.16 15.72 3.12
C LEU A 540 1.60 16.60 1.94
N ALA A 541 1.97 15.99 0.79
CA ALA A 541 2.34 16.72 -0.41
C ALA A 541 1.15 17.48 -1.03
N VAL A 542 -0.03 16.86 -1.07
CA VAL A 542 -1.28 17.48 -1.53
C VAL A 542 -1.65 18.67 -0.65
N VAL A 543 -1.61 18.51 0.69
CA VAL A 543 -1.93 19.61 1.63
C VAL A 543 -0.89 20.72 1.54
N ARG A 544 0.40 20.37 1.42
CA ARG A 544 1.49 21.36 1.32
C ARG A 544 1.43 22.16 0.02
N SER A 545 1.12 21.53 -1.12
CA SER A 545 0.96 22.24 -2.40
C SER A 545 -0.20 23.22 -2.38
N PHE A 546 -1.29 22.88 -1.67
CA PHE A 546 -2.47 23.75 -1.54
C PHE A 546 -2.29 24.88 -0.52
N ARG A 547 -1.55 24.62 0.57
CA ARG A 547 -1.32 25.57 1.67
C ARG A 547 0.17 25.69 1.97
N PRO A 548 0.96 26.32 1.11
CA PRO A 548 2.38 26.52 1.37
C PRO A 548 2.61 27.43 2.58
N GLY A 549 3.73 27.26 3.28
CA GLY A 549 4.19 28.12 4.35
C GLY A 549 3.65 27.84 5.76
N LEU A 550 2.88 26.75 5.95
CA LEU A 550 2.51 26.30 7.29
C LEU A 550 3.73 25.66 8.00
N ALA A 551 3.73 25.69 9.32
CA ALA A 551 4.72 24.98 10.11
C ALA A 551 4.51 23.46 10.05
N PRO A 552 5.56 22.62 10.21
CA PRO A 552 5.44 21.17 10.14
C PRO A 552 4.38 20.57 11.07
N TYR A 553 4.25 21.06 12.30
CA TYR A 553 3.25 20.59 13.25
C TYR A 553 1.81 20.89 12.79
N GLN A 554 1.58 21.94 11.98
CA GLN A 554 0.27 22.27 11.41
C GLN A 554 -0.10 21.28 10.30
N TYR A 555 0.83 20.97 9.39
CA TYR A 555 0.63 19.92 8.37
C TYR A 555 0.34 18.57 9.01
N ARG A 556 1.10 18.20 10.05
CA ARG A 556 0.85 16.97 10.81
C ARG A 556 -0.56 16.95 11.37
N SER A 557 -0.99 18.01 12.03
CA SER A 557 -2.33 18.11 12.61
C SER A 557 -3.42 18.04 11.53
N LEU A 558 -3.25 18.72 10.38
CA LEU A 558 -4.19 18.66 9.28
C LEU A 558 -4.39 17.23 8.76
N VAL A 559 -3.32 16.44 8.62
CA VAL A 559 -3.41 15.07 8.13
C VAL A 559 -3.88 14.10 9.21
N ILE A 560 -3.40 14.23 10.43
CA ILE A 560 -3.73 13.32 11.54
C ILE A 560 -5.15 13.61 12.06
N ASN A 561 -5.42 14.85 12.48
CA ASN A 561 -6.62 15.11 13.24
C ASN A 561 -7.90 15.26 12.40
N SER A 562 -7.78 15.43 11.07
CA SER A 562 -8.93 15.39 10.15
C SER A 562 -9.31 13.97 9.68
N ALA A 563 -8.66 12.95 10.22
CA ALA A 563 -8.94 11.54 9.89
C ALA A 563 -10.39 11.16 10.21
N SER A 564 -10.94 10.26 9.39
CA SER A 564 -12.29 9.74 9.57
C SER A 564 -12.36 8.73 10.73
N PRO A 565 -13.45 8.72 11.53
CA PRO A 565 -13.62 7.73 12.59
C PRO A 565 -13.69 6.30 12.01
N VAL A 566 -13.08 5.36 12.72
CA VAL A 566 -13.12 3.93 12.37
C VAL A 566 -13.98 3.19 13.38
N LYS A 567 -14.90 2.35 12.90
CA LYS A 567 -15.74 1.49 13.72
C LYS A 567 -15.49 0.02 13.43
N ILE A 568 -15.46 -0.78 14.48
CA ILE A 568 -15.39 -2.24 14.44
C ILE A 568 -16.64 -2.76 15.16
N ASN A 569 -17.44 -3.56 14.49
CA ASN A 569 -18.72 -4.07 15.04
C ASN A 569 -19.65 -2.96 15.58
N GLY A 570 -19.62 -1.78 14.94
CA GLY A 570 -20.43 -0.61 15.33
C GLY A 570 -19.83 0.30 16.40
N GLU A 571 -18.82 -0.14 17.14
CA GLU A 571 -18.10 0.62 18.16
C GLU A 571 -16.86 1.33 17.60
N LEU A 572 -16.47 2.47 18.19
CA LEU A 572 -15.22 3.16 17.81
C LEU A 572 -14.02 2.25 18.13
N ALA A 573 -13.10 2.16 17.16
CA ALA A 573 -11.89 1.38 17.31
C ALA A 573 -10.93 2.01 18.35
N PRO A 574 -10.12 1.19 19.08
CA PRO A 574 -9.17 1.66 20.07
C PRO A 574 -8.13 2.62 19.49
N VAL A 575 -7.79 3.68 20.23
CA VAL A 575 -6.83 4.71 19.77
C VAL A 575 -5.42 4.16 19.54
N GLN A 576 -5.02 3.13 20.28
CA GLN A 576 -3.71 2.46 20.08
C GLN A 576 -3.66 1.58 18.82
N ALA A 577 -4.81 1.35 18.16
CA ALA A 577 -4.89 0.65 16.88
C ALA A 577 -5.04 1.61 15.68
N THR A 578 -5.63 2.79 15.90
CA THR A 578 -6.05 3.68 14.79
C THR A 578 -5.51 5.09 14.87
N GLY A 579 -4.89 5.49 15.99
CA GLY A 579 -4.57 6.91 16.22
C GLY A 579 -5.82 7.77 16.15
N ALA A 580 -5.79 8.82 15.35
CA ALA A 580 -6.95 9.70 15.14
C ALA A 580 -8.03 9.08 14.23
N GLY A 581 -7.69 8.03 13.46
CA GLY A 581 -8.62 7.34 12.57
C GLY A 581 -8.05 7.03 11.18
N LEU A 582 -8.93 6.86 10.19
CA LEU A 582 -8.60 6.57 8.81
C LEU A 582 -8.26 7.86 8.04
N LEU A 583 -7.11 7.90 7.39
CA LEU A 583 -6.65 9.02 6.56
C LEU A 583 -7.76 9.52 5.63
N ASN A 584 -7.99 10.82 5.64
CA ASN A 584 -8.97 11.51 4.79
C ASN A 584 -8.36 12.76 4.18
N VAL A 585 -7.94 12.68 2.93
CA VAL A 585 -7.19 13.76 2.25
C VAL A 585 -8.11 14.95 1.94
N GLU A 586 -9.38 14.71 1.62
CA GLU A 586 -10.36 15.78 1.43
C GLU A 586 -10.54 16.61 2.70
N SER A 587 -10.77 15.94 3.85
CA SER A 587 -10.93 16.62 5.12
C SER A 587 -9.66 17.35 5.55
N ALA A 588 -8.47 16.80 5.26
CA ALA A 588 -7.19 17.45 5.54
C ALA A 588 -7.01 18.76 4.76
N LEU A 589 -7.46 18.80 3.51
CA LEU A 589 -7.47 20.04 2.70
C LEU A 589 -8.47 21.08 3.20
N GLN A 590 -9.66 20.63 3.58
CA GLN A 590 -10.75 21.51 3.99
C GLN A 590 -10.56 22.06 5.41
N SER A 591 -9.88 21.31 6.29
CA SER A 591 -9.78 21.68 7.70
C SER A 591 -9.06 23.01 7.87
N THR A 592 -9.70 23.91 8.58
CA THR A 592 -9.15 25.19 9.02
C THR A 592 -8.75 25.18 10.49
N ILE A 593 -8.75 23.99 11.11
CA ILE A 593 -8.48 23.82 12.54
C ILE A 593 -7.24 22.93 12.67
N THR A 594 -6.32 23.32 13.54
CA THR A 594 -5.22 22.43 13.94
C THR A 594 -5.16 22.32 15.46
N ALA A 595 -4.63 21.19 15.92
CA ALA A 595 -4.41 20.87 17.32
C ALA A 595 -2.94 20.55 17.61
N THR A 596 -2.44 21.01 18.74
CA THR A 596 -1.08 20.68 19.21
C THR A 596 -1.11 20.42 20.71
N PRO A 597 -0.67 19.22 21.16
CA PRO A 597 -0.25 18.07 20.38
C PRO A 597 -1.40 17.40 19.59
N THR A 598 -1.07 16.52 18.66
CA THR A 598 -2.07 15.79 17.84
C THR A 598 -2.79 14.67 18.59
N ALA A 599 -2.26 14.26 19.75
CA ALA A 599 -2.79 13.25 20.65
C ALA A 599 -2.42 13.56 22.11
N LEU A 600 -3.21 13.09 23.07
CA LEU A 600 -2.98 13.30 24.51
C LEU A 600 -2.79 11.97 25.23
N SER A 601 -1.55 11.58 25.53
CA SER A 601 -1.29 10.46 26.42
C SER A 601 -1.21 10.94 27.87
N TYR A 602 -1.92 10.22 28.75
CA TYR A 602 -1.81 10.34 30.19
C TYR A 602 -0.97 9.20 30.78
N TYR A 603 -0.34 8.38 29.90
CA TYR A 603 0.51 7.26 30.21
C TYR A 603 -0.22 6.13 30.99
N SER A 604 0.51 5.28 31.67
CA SER A 604 -0.06 4.31 32.60
C SER A 604 0.15 4.75 34.05
N GLY A 605 -0.72 4.26 34.92
CA GLY A 605 -0.64 4.57 36.35
C GLY A 605 -1.45 3.62 37.21
N GLY A 606 -1.71 4.03 38.44
CA GLY A 606 -2.54 3.29 39.39
C GLY A 606 -4.04 3.58 39.20
N SER A 607 -4.86 3.10 40.15
CA SER A 607 -6.32 3.30 40.16
C SER A 607 -6.76 4.77 40.41
N THR A 608 -5.85 5.69 40.59
CA THR A 608 -6.12 7.12 40.79
C THR A 608 -5.26 7.96 39.86
N ILE A 609 -5.91 8.88 39.16
CA ILE A 609 -5.25 9.88 38.32
C ILE A 609 -5.84 11.27 38.59
N ASP A 610 -4.98 12.27 38.61
CA ASP A 610 -5.32 13.71 38.52
C ASP A 610 -4.19 14.39 37.74
N LEU A 611 -4.36 14.44 36.43
CA LEU A 611 -3.31 14.94 35.54
C LEU A 611 -3.92 15.84 34.44
N THR A 612 -3.32 17.02 34.26
CA THR A 612 -3.74 17.98 33.26
C THR A 612 -2.73 18.01 32.12
N ARG A 613 -3.24 18.04 30.90
CA ARG A 613 -2.50 18.26 29.65
C ARG A 613 -3.00 19.53 28.98
N ASN A 614 -2.12 20.21 28.26
CA ASN A 614 -2.49 21.36 27.46
C ASN A 614 -2.72 20.94 26.00
N LEU A 615 -3.85 21.39 25.45
CA LEU A 615 -4.22 21.24 24.05
C LEU A 615 -4.37 22.62 23.43
N THR A 616 -3.54 22.95 22.46
CA THR A 616 -3.62 24.21 21.71
C THR A 616 -4.45 24.03 20.46
N ILE A 617 -5.56 24.75 20.34
CA ILE A 617 -6.40 24.79 19.14
C ILE A 617 -6.08 26.07 18.38
N THR A 618 -5.85 25.97 17.07
CA THR A 618 -5.50 27.10 16.19
C THR A 618 -6.52 27.21 15.06
N ASN A 619 -7.03 28.41 14.83
CA ASN A 619 -7.82 28.76 13.66
C ASN A 619 -6.89 29.16 12.50
N LEU A 620 -6.82 28.38 11.44
CA LEU A 620 -6.05 28.68 10.21
C LEU A 620 -6.87 29.46 9.18
N ALA A 621 -8.18 29.70 9.42
CA ALA A 621 -9.01 30.43 8.48
C ALA A 621 -8.66 31.94 8.47
N PRO A 622 -8.89 32.62 7.33
CA PRO A 622 -8.75 34.09 7.27
C PRO A 622 -9.89 34.86 7.99
N ASN A 623 -10.89 34.14 8.50
CA ASN A 623 -12.04 34.69 9.20
C ASN A 623 -12.11 34.18 10.63
N PRO A 624 -12.73 34.97 11.57
CA PRO A 624 -13.03 34.48 12.91
C PRO A 624 -13.98 33.26 12.84
N ASP A 625 -13.81 32.33 13.77
CA ASP A 625 -14.67 31.15 13.89
C ASP A 625 -14.91 30.78 15.35
N SER A 626 -16.03 30.13 15.60
CA SER A 626 -16.41 29.59 16.90
C SER A 626 -16.30 28.06 16.84
N PHE A 627 -15.67 27.46 17.83
CA PHE A 627 -15.47 26.02 17.88
C PHE A 627 -16.13 25.43 19.10
N GLN A 628 -16.86 24.33 18.90
CA GLN A 628 -17.42 23.49 19.97
C GLN A 628 -16.54 22.29 20.21
N LEU A 629 -16.25 22.02 21.48
CA LEU A 629 -15.45 20.87 21.90
C LEU A 629 -16.36 19.88 22.63
N ALA A 630 -16.21 18.60 22.28
CA ALA A 630 -16.94 17.50 22.92
C ALA A 630 -15.99 16.32 23.15
N ILE A 631 -16.35 15.45 24.09
CA ILE A 631 -15.62 14.21 24.36
C ILE A 631 -16.44 13.06 23.83
N GLU A 632 -15.83 12.21 23.02
CA GLU A 632 -16.38 10.96 22.51
C GLU A 632 -15.57 9.78 23.12
N PRO A 633 -16.05 9.17 24.23
CA PRO A 633 -15.34 8.08 24.89
C PRO A 633 -15.44 6.77 24.09
N ILE A 634 -14.48 5.88 24.29
CA ILE A 634 -14.50 4.49 23.87
C ILE A 634 -14.63 3.64 25.14
N GLY A 635 -15.71 2.89 25.24
CA GLY A 635 -16.01 2.09 26.44
C GLY A 635 -16.58 2.91 27.59
N ALA A 636 -16.68 2.28 28.75
CA ALA A 636 -17.20 2.90 29.98
C ALA A 636 -16.05 3.45 30.85
N GLY A 637 -16.37 4.45 31.68
CA GLY A 637 -15.44 5.01 32.67
C GLY A 637 -15.36 6.54 32.61
N PRO A 638 -14.46 7.16 33.42
CA PRO A 638 -14.31 8.62 33.45
C PRO A 638 -13.70 9.13 32.14
N THR A 639 -14.08 10.34 31.80
CA THR A 639 -13.57 11.09 30.65
C THR A 639 -12.81 12.31 31.13
N PRO A 640 -11.87 12.87 30.35
CA PRO A 640 -11.24 14.13 30.68
C PRO A 640 -12.24 15.26 30.78
N GLU A 641 -11.94 16.26 31.62
CA GLU A 641 -12.66 17.53 31.71
C GLU A 641 -11.92 18.60 30.92
N LEU A 642 -12.65 19.44 30.18
CA LEU A 642 -12.09 20.55 29.40
C LEU A 642 -12.27 21.88 30.14
N SER A 643 -11.24 22.72 30.13
CA SER A 643 -11.38 24.10 30.70
C SER A 643 -12.34 24.97 29.90
N ALA A 644 -12.68 24.61 28.65
CA ALA A 644 -13.69 25.24 27.82
C ALA A 644 -14.29 24.24 26.82
N TYR A 645 -15.62 24.28 26.69
CA TYR A 645 -16.37 23.47 25.71
C TYR A 645 -16.79 24.27 24.47
N ALA A 646 -16.56 25.58 24.48
CA ALA A 646 -16.72 26.48 23.34
C ALA A 646 -15.65 27.56 23.39
N ILE A 647 -15.06 27.87 22.23
CA ILE A 647 -14.03 28.88 22.06
C ILE A 647 -14.29 29.71 20.81
N ASN A 648 -13.90 31.00 20.85
CA ASN A 648 -13.96 31.88 19.69
C ASN A 648 -12.57 32.35 19.34
N LEU A 649 -12.13 32.08 18.12
CA LEU A 649 -10.79 32.39 17.66
C LEU A 649 -10.82 33.36 16.47
N ALA A 650 -10.11 34.47 16.62
CA ALA A 650 -9.80 35.34 15.50
C ALA A 650 -8.95 34.62 14.45
N PRO A 651 -8.82 35.14 13.22
CA PRO A 651 -7.97 34.59 12.19
C PRO A 651 -6.54 34.34 12.68
N LEU A 652 -5.99 33.17 12.41
CA LEU A 652 -4.62 32.78 12.74
C LEU A 652 -4.28 32.86 14.24
N ARG A 653 -5.30 32.79 15.11
CA ARG A 653 -5.10 32.78 16.56
C ARG A 653 -5.31 31.41 17.16
N SER A 654 -4.67 31.22 18.30
CA SER A 654 -4.69 29.95 19.04
C SER A 654 -5.20 30.20 20.47
N GLN A 655 -5.76 29.16 21.04
CA GLN A 655 -6.13 29.12 22.47
C GLN A 655 -5.69 27.78 23.07
N VAL A 656 -5.15 27.86 24.29
CA VAL A 656 -4.81 26.66 25.08
C VAL A 656 -6.06 26.26 25.89
N ILE A 657 -6.38 24.97 25.79
CA ILE A 657 -7.40 24.27 26.56
C ILE A 657 -6.71 23.34 27.52
N ALA A 658 -6.93 23.55 28.83
CA ALA A 658 -6.49 22.55 29.80
C ALA A 658 -7.43 21.35 29.75
N VAL A 659 -6.86 20.15 29.62
CA VAL A 659 -7.57 18.88 29.55
C VAL A 659 -7.15 18.06 30.77
N ARG A 660 -8.02 17.99 31.77
CA ARG A 660 -7.76 17.31 33.04
C ARG A 660 -8.40 15.95 33.05
N PHE A 661 -7.61 14.91 33.20
CA PHE A 661 -8.12 13.57 33.46
C PHE A 661 -8.15 13.34 34.97
N LEU A 662 -9.36 13.17 35.52
CA LEU A 662 -9.59 12.91 36.93
C LEU A 662 -10.31 11.56 37.08
N GLY A 663 -9.71 10.64 37.84
CA GLY A 663 -10.30 9.35 38.14
C GLY A 663 -9.86 8.80 39.49
N ARG A 664 -10.73 8.05 40.15
CA ARG A 664 -10.46 7.40 41.44
C ARG A 664 -11.06 5.97 41.43
N ASN A 665 -10.38 5.05 42.07
CA ASN A 665 -10.81 3.65 42.18
C ASN A 665 -11.08 3.03 40.79
N LEU A 666 -10.21 3.36 39.84
CA LEU A 666 -10.30 2.84 38.47
C LEU A 666 -9.87 1.38 38.45
N GLU A 667 -10.61 0.57 37.74
CA GLU A 667 -10.25 -0.83 37.49
C GLU A 667 -9.11 -0.93 36.47
N PRO A 668 -8.30 -2.01 36.49
CA PRO A 668 -7.29 -2.26 35.48
C PRO A 668 -7.90 -2.27 34.07
N GLY A 669 -7.31 -1.50 33.14
CA GLY A 669 -7.82 -1.38 31.77
C GLY A 669 -7.43 -0.06 31.11
N GLN A 670 -8.03 0.19 29.94
CA GLN A 670 -7.76 1.38 29.14
C GLN A 670 -8.95 2.36 29.19
N TYR A 671 -8.66 3.61 29.41
CA TYR A 671 -9.58 4.76 29.41
C TYR A 671 -9.20 5.66 28.26
N GLN A 672 -9.98 5.68 27.20
CA GLN A 672 -9.60 6.26 25.94
C GLN A 672 -10.78 6.86 25.17
N GLY A 673 -10.50 7.65 24.17
CA GLY A 673 -11.52 8.25 23.32
C GLY A 673 -10.94 9.43 22.54
N PHE A 674 -11.82 10.35 22.15
CA PHE A 674 -11.47 11.51 21.34
C PHE A 674 -12.01 12.80 21.92
N ILE A 675 -11.22 13.86 21.83
CA ILE A 675 -11.71 15.23 21.93
C ILE A 675 -12.03 15.67 20.50
N VAL A 676 -13.28 15.99 20.24
CA VAL A 676 -13.75 16.42 18.93
C VAL A 676 -13.97 17.92 18.94
N VAL A 677 -13.31 18.62 18.02
CA VAL A 677 -13.43 20.07 17.85
C VAL A 677 -14.15 20.36 16.54
N ARG A 678 -15.34 20.96 16.60
CA ARG A 678 -16.20 21.27 15.46
C ARG A 678 -16.27 22.76 15.20
N SER A 679 -16.09 23.17 13.94
CA SER A 679 -16.34 24.53 13.49
C SER A 679 -17.84 24.83 13.47
N ALA A 680 -18.24 25.99 13.94
CA ALA A 680 -19.63 26.47 13.82
C ALA A 680 -19.95 27.02 12.41
N ARG A 681 -18.93 27.37 11.65
CA ARG A 681 -19.08 27.95 10.29
C ARG A 681 -19.07 26.91 9.17
N THR A 682 -18.42 25.77 9.41
CA THR A 682 -18.25 24.70 8.43
C THR A 682 -18.69 23.37 9.04
N SER A 683 -18.85 22.34 8.22
CA SER A 683 -19.07 20.98 8.71
C SER A 683 -17.78 20.30 9.21
N GLN A 684 -16.67 21.03 9.26
CA GLN A 684 -15.36 20.48 9.59
C GLN A 684 -15.23 20.15 11.08
N ALA A 685 -14.64 19.01 11.34
CA ALA A 685 -14.29 18.57 12.69
C ALA A 685 -12.91 17.94 12.69
N ILE A 686 -12.17 18.12 13.77
CA ILE A 686 -10.93 17.39 14.03
C ILE A 686 -11.09 16.51 15.27
N ARG A 687 -10.31 15.44 15.31
CA ARG A 687 -10.35 14.42 16.38
C ARG A 687 -8.97 14.28 17.01
N ILE A 688 -8.90 14.51 18.31
CA ILE A 688 -7.65 14.39 19.09
C ILE A 688 -7.80 13.19 20.01
N PRO A 689 -7.11 12.06 19.77
CA PRO A 689 -7.20 10.89 20.63
C PRO A 689 -6.59 11.19 22.01
N TYR A 690 -7.20 10.61 23.06
CA TYR A 690 -6.65 10.57 24.40
C TYR A 690 -6.60 9.14 24.93
N TRP A 691 -5.63 8.86 25.82
CA TRP A 691 -5.42 7.52 26.37
C TRP A 691 -4.81 7.58 27.76
N TYR A 692 -5.32 6.77 28.67
CA TYR A 692 -4.78 6.42 29.98
C TYR A 692 -4.97 4.95 30.24
N ALA A 693 -4.00 4.28 30.91
CA ALA A 693 -4.13 2.89 31.31
C ALA A 693 -3.92 2.72 32.83
N VAL A 694 -4.80 1.96 33.46
CA VAL A 694 -4.55 1.40 34.79
C VAL A 694 -3.88 0.06 34.58
N ARG A 695 -2.64 -0.06 35.05
CA ARG A 695 -1.84 -1.27 34.91
C ARG A 695 -2.42 -2.40 35.72
N SER A 696 -2.48 -3.61 35.15
CA SER A 696 -2.66 -4.85 35.89
C SER A 696 -1.29 -5.46 36.18
N ASP A 697 -1.20 -6.33 37.21
CA ASP A 697 0.01 -7.11 37.51
C ASP A 697 -0.01 -8.48 36.80
N GLU A 698 -1.00 -8.72 35.93
CA GLU A 698 -1.18 -9.98 35.21
C GLU A 698 -0.52 -9.93 33.82
N PRO A 699 0.45 -10.82 33.52
CA PRO A 699 1.03 -10.98 32.21
C PRO A 699 -0.02 -11.39 31.19
N ALA A 700 -0.04 -10.71 30.02
CA ALA A 700 -0.95 -11.01 28.93
C ALA A 700 -0.21 -11.24 27.60
N PHE A 701 0.94 -10.60 27.39
CA PHE A 701 1.73 -10.72 26.16
C PHE A 701 3.22 -10.82 26.47
N ILE A 702 3.95 -11.59 25.64
CA ILE A 702 5.41 -11.63 25.61
C ILE A 702 5.88 -11.19 24.22
N ARG A 703 6.51 -10.02 24.13
CA ARG A 703 7.12 -9.50 22.89
C ARG A 703 8.58 -9.93 22.84
N THR A 704 9.01 -10.47 21.68
CA THR A 704 10.37 -11.02 21.54
C THR A 704 11.08 -10.44 20.32
N ARG A 705 12.40 -10.29 20.43
CA ARG A 705 13.34 -10.06 19.33
C ARG A 705 14.54 -10.99 19.48
N ALA A 706 14.79 -11.80 18.47
CA ALA A 706 15.90 -12.74 18.46
C ALA A 706 16.51 -12.84 17.05
N PRO A 707 17.78 -13.23 16.90
CA PRO A 707 18.36 -13.59 15.62
C PRO A 707 17.57 -14.76 15.00
N GLN A 708 17.32 -14.73 13.69
CA GLN A 708 16.68 -15.86 13.00
C GLN A 708 17.63 -17.07 12.91
N SER A 709 18.94 -16.82 12.83
CA SER A 709 19.96 -17.87 12.76
C SER A 709 21.28 -17.42 13.36
N GLY A 710 22.17 -18.37 13.66
CA GLY A 710 23.53 -18.14 14.11
C GLY A 710 24.39 -19.39 13.97
N PRO A 711 25.75 -19.27 14.05
CA PRO A 711 26.62 -20.44 14.02
C PRO A 711 26.29 -21.44 15.14
N THR A 712 26.39 -22.73 14.86
CA THR A 712 26.23 -23.78 15.87
C THR A 712 27.20 -23.56 17.03
N GLY A 713 26.73 -23.73 18.29
CA GLY A 713 27.54 -23.51 19.50
C GLY A 713 27.80 -22.04 19.86
N SER A 714 27.31 -21.06 19.05
CA SER A 714 27.52 -19.65 19.34
C SER A 714 26.57 -19.13 20.41
N ALA A 715 27.02 -18.10 21.14
CA ALA A 715 26.19 -17.35 22.06
C ALA A 715 25.25 -16.41 21.26
N GLN A 716 23.99 -16.32 21.69
CA GLN A 716 22.94 -15.45 21.12
C GLN A 716 22.19 -14.75 22.25
N VAL A 717 21.49 -13.67 21.95
CA VAL A 717 20.67 -12.95 22.92
C VAL A 717 19.22 -12.87 22.39
N ILE A 718 18.28 -13.24 23.25
CA ILE A 718 16.84 -13.07 23.00
C ILE A 718 16.38 -11.91 23.87
N TYR A 719 16.05 -10.77 23.27
CA TYR A 719 15.41 -9.66 23.97
C TYR A 719 13.90 -9.90 24.03
N PHE A 720 13.27 -9.59 25.17
CA PHE A 720 11.83 -9.70 25.29
C PHE A 720 11.25 -8.76 26.34
N ARG A 721 9.96 -8.44 26.20
CA ARG A 721 9.15 -7.70 27.18
C ARG A 721 7.94 -8.50 27.57
N VAL A 722 7.53 -8.39 28.83
CA VAL A 722 6.26 -8.91 29.33
C VAL A 722 5.31 -7.74 29.53
N LEU A 723 4.12 -7.83 28.96
CA LEU A 723 3.11 -6.77 28.96
C LEU A 723 1.80 -7.27 29.59
N ASP A 724 1.06 -6.35 30.20
CA ASP A 724 -0.31 -6.58 30.62
C ASP A 724 -1.31 -6.48 29.44
N ARG A 725 -2.61 -6.63 29.70
CA ARG A 725 -3.67 -6.53 28.68
C ARG A 725 -3.79 -5.15 28.05
N SER A 726 -3.36 -4.11 28.74
CA SER A 726 -3.34 -2.73 28.25
C SER A 726 -2.11 -2.41 27.40
N GLY A 727 -1.16 -3.35 27.28
CA GLY A 727 0.10 -3.16 26.59
C GLY A 727 1.13 -2.41 27.43
N VAL A 728 0.93 -2.34 28.74
CA VAL A 728 1.88 -1.70 29.67
C VAL A 728 2.94 -2.72 30.11
N ALA A 729 4.21 -2.30 30.11
CA ALA A 729 5.32 -3.17 30.47
C ALA A 729 5.32 -3.53 31.97
N LEU A 730 5.52 -4.82 32.27
CA LEU A 730 5.60 -5.36 33.62
C LEU A 730 7.05 -5.65 34.02
N GLY A 731 7.62 -4.78 34.85
CA GLY A 731 9.00 -4.89 35.29
C GLY A 731 9.26 -5.82 36.50
N ASN A 732 8.25 -6.20 37.26
CA ASN A 732 8.39 -7.00 38.50
C ASN A 732 8.05 -8.48 38.30
N ILE A 733 7.96 -8.93 37.07
CA ILE A 733 7.72 -10.33 36.72
C ILE A 733 9.07 -11.03 36.64
N GLY A 734 9.21 -12.20 37.22
CA GLY A 734 10.38 -13.07 37.10
C GLY A 734 10.18 -14.08 35.97
N PRO A 735 10.40 -13.71 34.71
CA PRO A 735 10.21 -14.64 33.61
C PRO A 735 11.26 -15.75 33.64
N PHE A 736 10.85 -16.94 33.18
CA PHE A 736 11.71 -18.09 33.08
C PHE A 736 11.90 -18.48 31.61
N VAL A 737 13.15 -18.84 31.23
CA VAL A 737 13.47 -19.27 29.87
C VAL A 737 14.06 -20.67 29.92
N ARG A 738 13.51 -21.59 29.10
CA ARG A 738 14.00 -22.96 28.99
C ARG A 738 14.16 -23.42 27.56
N VAL A 739 15.02 -24.40 27.34
CA VAL A 739 15.22 -25.06 26.05
C VAL A 739 14.14 -26.13 25.86
N LEU A 740 13.45 -26.14 24.71
CA LEU A 740 12.54 -27.20 24.33
C LEU A 740 13.21 -28.21 23.40
N SER A 741 14.07 -27.74 22.47
CA SER A 741 14.75 -28.62 21.52
C SER A 741 16.01 -27.97 20.94
N GLY A 742 16.81 -28.74 20.17
CA GLY A 742 18.00 -28.27 19.45
C GLY A 742 19.32 -28.40 20.24
N GLY A 743 19.28 -28.84 21.53
CA GLY A 743 20.50 -29.09 22.31
C GLY A 743 21.24 -27.81 22.77
N GLY A 744 20.58 -26.66 22.66
CA GLY A 744 21.09 -25.40 23.20
C GLY A 744 21.00 -25.32 24.72
N ARG A 745 21.45 -24.22 25.30
CA ARG A 745 21.35 -23.95 26.75
C ARG A 745 21.06 -22.49 27.02
N VAL A 746 20.37 -22.18 28.11
CA VAL A 746 20.20 -20.84 28.66
C VAL A 746 21.32 -20.60 29.66
N LEU A 747 22.01 -19.47 29.57
CA LEU A 747 23.05 -19.06 30.47
C LEU A 747 22.48 -18.30 31.65
N ASP A 748 21.73 -17.23 31.34
CA ASP A 748 21.07 -16.39 32.32
C ASP A 748 19.90 -15.63 31.68
N VAL A 749 19.11 -14.94 32.52
CA VAL A 749 18.09 -13.97 32.10
C VAL A 749 18.34 -12.69 32.87
N GLU A 750 18.84 -11.69 32.18
CA GLU A 750 19.15 -10.37 32.74
C GLU A 750 17.95 -9.43 32.57
N ARG A 751 17.65 -8.62 33.58
CA ARG A 751 16.68 -7.54 33.52
C ARG A 751 17.39 -6.23 33.15
N LEU A 752 16.90 -5.61 32.04
CA LEU A 752 17.51 -4.41 31.47
C LEU A 752 16.61 -3.16 31.63
N ASP A 753 15.91 -3.02 32.77
CA ASP A 753 15.05 -1.87 33.05
C ASP A 753 15.79 -0.52 33.01
N TRP A 754 17.09 -0.52 33.25
CA TRP A 754 17.94 0.66 33.12
C TRP A 754 18.04 1.13 31.66
N LEU A 755 17.85 0.22 30.71
CA LEU A 755 17.81 0.53 29.28
C LEU A 755 16.36 0.84 28.83
N TYR A 756 15.40 -0.07 29.15
CA TYR A 756 13.98 0.13 28.86
C TYR A 756 13.09 -0.55 29.91
N PRO A 757 11.96 0.08 30.33
CA PRO A 757 11.06 -0.54 31.30
C PRO A 757 10.55 -1.91 30.81
N GLY A 758 10.67 -2.92 31.67
CA GLY A 758 10.20 -4.27 31.41
C GLY A 758 10.99 -5.05 30.36
N LEU A 759 12.17 -4.58 29.92
CA LEU A 759 13.04 -5.30 29.00
C LEU A 759 13.88 -6.35 29.74
N TYR A 760 13.94 -7.53 29.15
CA TYR A 760 14.80 -8.63 29.55
C TYR A 760 15.69 -9.09 28.41
N ALA A 761 16.86 -9.63 28.74
CA ALA A 761 17.78 -10.32 27.82
C ALA A 761 18.01 -11.75 28.32
N ALA A 762 17.63 -12.75 27.52
CA ALA A 762 18.03 -14.12 27.77
C ALA A 762 19.29 -14.42 26.95
N HIS A 763 20.39 -14.70 27.65
CA HIS A 763 21.64 -15.14 27.03
C HIS A 763 21.60 -16.65 26.83
N VAL A 764 21.66 -17.07 25.55
CA VAL A 764 21.52 -18.47 25.16
C VAL A 764 22.71 -18.93 24.32
N VAL A 765 22.98 -20.23 24.32
CA VAL A 765 23.97 -20.85 23.43
C VAL A 765 23.25 -21.86 22.56
N LEU A 766 23.48 -21.80 21.24
CA LEU A 766 22.88 -22.75 20.29
C LEU A 766 23.54 -24.15 20.45
N GLY A 767 22.79 -25.19 20.08
CA GLY A 767 23.31 -26.56 20.07
C GLY A 767 24.45 -26.74 19.07
N SER A 768 25.22 -27.80 19.25
CA SER A 768 26.38 -28.15 18.41
C SER A 768 26.02 -28.69 17.02
N MET A 769 24.75 -29.06 16.78
CA MET A 769 24.26 -29.56 15.51
C MET A 769 23.46 -28.47 14.80
N ALA A 770 23.57 -28.41 13.46
CA ALA A 770 22.77 -27.54 12.62
C ALA A 770 21.28 -27.93 12.70
N GLY A 771 20.41 -26.92 12.81
CA GLY A 771 18.97 -27.10 12.95
C GLY A 771 18.34 -26.14 13.93
N ASN A 772 17.05 -26.27 14.15
CA ASN A 772 16.27 -25.36 14.99
C ASN A 772 16.57 -25.57 16.49
N ASN A 773 16.94 -24.51 17.19
CA ASN A 773 16.96 -24.42 18.63
C ASN A 773 15.70 -23.68 19.06
N VAL A 774 14.87 -24.31 19.88
CA VAL A 774 13.62 -23.74 20.37
C VAL A 774 13.75 -23.40 21.85
N PHE A 775 13.58 -22.13 22.17
CA PHE A 775 13.57 -21.59 23.52
C PHE A 775 12.15 -21.17 23.88
N ARG A 776 11.69 -21.48 25.08
CA ARG A 776 10.38 -21.09 25.59
C ARG A 776 10.55 -20.12 26.75
N ILE A 777 9.95 -18.96 26.61
CA ILE A 777 9.87 -17.91 27.62
C ILE A 777 8.50 -18.04 28.31
N GLU A 778 8.50 -18.12 29.65
CA GLU A 778 7.31 -18.24 30.47
C GLU A 778 7.22 -17.06 31.44
N ALA A 779 6.02 -16.48 31.60
CA ALA A 779 5.75 -15.39 32.52
C ALA A 779 4.32 -15.53 33.04
N GLY A 780 4.13 -15.86 34.33
CA GLY A 780 2.83 -16.27 34.86
C GLY A 780 2.27 -17.44 34.07
N ASP A 781 1.03 -17.32 33.62
CA ASP A 781 0.31 -18.38 32.88
C ASP A 781 0.53 -18.31 31.36
N ILE A 782 1.31 -17.35 30.84
CA ILE A 782 1.57 -17.21 29.41
C ILE A 782 2.97 -17.67 29.01
N ALA A 783 3.11 -18.10 27.76
CA ALA A 783 4.40 -18.52 27.21
C ALA A 783 4.57 -18.13 25.74
N ARG A 784 5.82 -17.91 25.31
CA ARG A 784 6.20 -17.65 23.93
C ARG A 784 7.38 -18.52 23.52
N GLU A 785 7.31 -19.11 22.33
CA GLU A 785 8.41 -19.87 21.76
C GLU A 785 9.21 -19.03 20.79
N VAL A 786 10.55 -19.14 20.88
CA VAL A 786 11.50 -18.46 20.00
C VAL A 786 12.38 -19.52 19.34
N VAL A 787 12.47 -19.46 18.01
CA VAL A 787 13.27 -20.40 17.21
C VAL A 787 14.49 -19.67 16.66
N ILE A 788 15.69 -20.22 16.91
CA ILE A 788 16.94 -19.74 16.31
C ILE A 788 17.56 -20.90 15.55
N THR A 789 17.79 -20.76 14.24
CA THR A 789 18.36 -21.83 13.41
C THR A 789 19.88 -21.84 13.56
N GLY A 790 20.45 -22.94 14.08
CA GLY A 790 21.90 -23.18 14.09
C GLY A 790 22.39 -23.48 12.67
N THR A 791 23.33 -22.69 12.17
CA THR A 791 23.98 -22.86 10.85
C THR A 791 25.42 -23.38 11.02
N ARG A 792 25.92 -24.12 10.04
CA ARG A 792 27.31 -24.61 10.03
C ARG A 792 28.30 -23.51 9.73
#